data_b422a6af074562808198c956b16f7bca
#
_entry.id   b422a6af074562808198c956b16f7bca
#
_cell.length_a   1.000
_cell.length_b   1.000
_cell.length_c   1.000
_cell.angle_alpha   90.00
_cell.angle_beta   90.00
_cell.angle_gamma   90.00
#
_symmetry.space_group_name_H-M   'P 1'
#
loop_
_entity.id
_entity.type
_entity.pdbx_description
1 polymer ?
#
loop_
_entity_poly.entity_id
_entity_poly.type
_entity_poly.pdbx_seq_one_letter_code
_entity_poly.pdbx_strand_id
1 'polypeptide(L)'
;MGEKLILIDGHSILNRAFYGVPDLTNAEGIHTNAMYGFLNILFKFLDEEKPDYITVAFDLSAPTFRHKAFDGYKGTRKPMQPELKQQVPLMKELLKAMNITVVEQEGYEADDILGTIAKESAAKGIDVSIVSGDRDLLQLADEHIKIRIPKTKKGVTEVEDYYPSDVFNLYGVTPHEFIDVKALMGDTSDNIPGAPGIGPKTASAIIREYHSLDNVFEHLCELKPPKAKTSITENIEQIKMSRFLSEIKIDVPIDYKVEDSKACDFFNENSYVLFKKYNFKNMLKKFENTDIIAKDPECYEYFKKISDFAEVENVFNKAMDIAGGIEKIGLSIVRESELTAVGITLSDTEIYYIPVSGFVTESYLADRLSDVVSVASNRNIASANIKDYLDIFEKDKINGYPLVSEKAFIDTAIAAYLLHPSNESYDYESLGREFLSLTYPSKTELLGKLSINKAVNEAEDNLIKYACLSSYAYYKCADKITEQLKSENMYELFETIEMPLIFVLFDMQQQGISVDKKALVDYSKVLGTKILVLEKEIYEAAGEEFNINSPKQLGVILFEKLGMPNGKKTKSGYSTAADVLEKLAPDYPVVSKILEYRQLSKLKSTYADGLTQYISEDGRIHGTFNQTITATGRISSTEPNLQNIPIRMEMGKAIRKVFVPKNGFVFLDADYSQIELRILAHMSGDEKLIEAYNSSADIHRATAAQVFGVPLDEVTDEQRRNAKAVNFGIIYGMSSFGLSQDLSISRKEAKEYIERYFASYPTIKTFIDGLVSDAKEKGYSLTMYNRRREIPEIKSSNFMQRSFGERVAMNAPIQGTAADIIKLAMINVYNALKEHNLRSRLILQVHDELLVETAEDEVETVKQIMLDGMKNAVSLKVPLEVDLKEGKDWLEAH
;
A
#
# COMPACT_ATOMS: atom_id res chain seq x y z
N MET A 1 -11.02 -43.35 16.40
CA MET A 1 -9.77 -42.67 16.09
C MET A 1 -9.25 -42.15 17.40
N GLY A 2 -7.94 -42.29 17.67
CA GLY A 2 -7.34 -41.75 18.89
C GLY A 2 -7.44 -40.22 18.91
N GLU A 3 -7.35 -39.61 20.11
CA GLU A 3 -7.29 -38.15 20.26
C GLU A 3 -5.99 -37.64 19.64
N LYS A 4 -6.02 -36.40 19.10
CA LYS A 4 -4.93 -35.79 18.37
C LYS A 4 -4.51 -34.46 18.99
N LEU A 5 -3.19 -34.27 19.15
CA LEU A 5 -2.59 -33.05 19.63
C LEU A 5 -1.65 -32.47 18.57
N ILE A 6 -1.84 -31.16 18.26
CA ILE A 6 -0.85 -30.40 17.48
C ILE A 6 -0.02 -29.55 18.42
N LEU A 7 1.30 -29.69 18.29
CA LEU A 7 2.30 -28.87 18.97
C LEU A 7 3.04 -28.00 17.94
N ILE A 8 3.15 -26.71 18.17
CA ILE A 8 3.77 -25.78 17.22
C ILE A 8 4.95 -25.04 17.88
N ASP A 9 6.09 -25.06 17.20
CA ASP A 9 7.22 -24.21 17.53
C ASP A 9 6.93 -22.78 17.04
N GLY A 10 6.57 -21.90 17.98
CA GLY A 10 6.13 -20.55 17.69
C GLY A 10 7.19 -19.69 17.02
N HIS A 11 8.43 -19.73 17.52
CA HIS A 11 9.51 -18.93 16.94
C HIS A 11 9.98 -19.44 15.59
N SER A 12 10.09 -20.75 15.41
CA SER A 12 10.48 -21.35 14.14
C SER A 12 9.49 -21.02 13.03
N ILE A 13 8.19 -21.20 13.29
CA ILE A 13 7.15 -20.93 12.31
C ILE A 13 6.99 -19.42 12.04
N LEU A 14 7.07 -18.58 13.08
CA LEU A 14 6.98 -17.13 12.93
C LEU A 14 8.16 -16.56 12.12
N ASN A 15 9.39 -17.03 12.41
CA ASN A 15 10.58 -16.64 11.66
C ASN A 15 10.47 -17.05 10.19
N ARG A 16 10.04 -18.28 9.94
CA ARG A 16 9.78 -18.76 8.59
C ARG A 16 8.75 -17.92 7.84
N ALA A 17 7.66 -17.59 8.49
CA ALA A 17 6.60 -16.76 7.92
C ALA A 17 7.11 -15.36 7.57
N PHE A 18 7.94 -14.76 8.43
CA PHE A 18 8.54 -13.45 8.21
C PHE A 18 9.34 -13.35 6.90
N TYR A 19 10.16 -14.36 6.60
CA TYR A 19 10.92 -14.39 5.34
C TYR A 19 10.14 -14.97 4.15
N GLY A 20 9.03 -15.64 4.40
CA GLY A 20 8.20 -16.29 3.36
C GLY A 20 7.10 -15.38 2.81
N VAL A 21 6.65 -14.40 3.56
CA VAL A 21 5.59 -13.46 3.20
C VAL A 21 6.20 -12.07 2.96
N PRO A 22 5.84 -11.38 1.87
CA PRO A 22 6.23 -9.97 1.70
C PRO A 22 5.87 -9.14 2.91
N ASP A 23 6.58 -8.04 3.11
CA ASP A 23 6.30 -7.12 4.20
C ASP A 23 4.86 -6.59 4.13
N LEU A 24 4.14 -6.74 5.23
CA LEU A 24 2.76 -6.28 5.40
C LEU A 24 2.70 -5.45 6.68
N THR A 25 2.04 -4.32 6.61
CA THR A 25 1.77 -3.47 7.77
C THR A 25 0.28 -3.21 7.89
N ASN A 26 -0.19 -3.01 9.12
CA ASN A 26 -1.55 -2.49 9.35
C ASN A 26 -1.60 -0.96 9.22
N ALA A 27 -2.76 -0.36 9.43
CA ALA A 27 -2.96 1.09 9.36
C ALA A 27 -2.08 1.88 10.35
N GLU A 28 -1.67 1.27 11.47
CA GLU A 28 -0.81 1.86 12.49
C GLU A 28 0.69 1.69 12.19
N GLY A 29 1.05 1.17 11.00
CA GLY A 29 2.43 0.88 10.62
C GLY A 29 3.06 -0.32 11.35
N ILE A 30 2.27 -1.14 12.04
CA ILE A 30 2.73 -2.36 12.70
C ILE A 30 2.96 -3.44 11.65
N HIS A 31 4.15 -4.04 11.63
CA HIS A 31 4.44 -5.17 10.76
C HIS A 31 3.62 -6.40 11.15
N THR A 32 2.97 -7.03 10.19
CA THR A 32 2.03 -8.15 10.41
C THR A 32 2.28 -9.36 9.51
N ASN A 33 3.26 -9.30 8.62
CA ASN A 33 3.56 -10.36 7.65
C ASN A 33 3.91 -11.72 8.28
N ALA A 34 4.65 -11.72 9.39
CA ALA A 34 4.99 -12.95 10.09
C ALA A 34 3.75 -13.58 10.76
N MET A 35 2.90 -12.75 11.38
CA MET A 35 1.63 -13.20 11.98
C MET A 35 0.69 -13.76 10.92
N TYR A 36 0.53 -13.05 9.79
CA TYR A 36 -0.30 -13.50 8.67
C TYR A 36 0.16 -14.86 8.12
N GLY A 37 1.46 -15.00 7.90
CA GLY A 37 2.04 -16.24 7.40
C GLY A 37 1.94 -17.39 8.41
N PHE A 38 2.11 -17.09 9.71
CA PHE A 38 1.90 -18.07 10.78
C PHE A 38 0.46 -18.59 10.80
N LEU A 39 -0.52 -17.69 10.76
CA LEU A 39 -1.93 -18.07 10.74
C LEU A 39 -2.30 -18.91 9.52
N ASN A 40 -1.74 -18.62 8.34
CA ASN A 40 -1.97 -19.45 7.15
C ASN A 40 -1.44 -20.89 7.35
N ILE A 41 -0.29 -21.05 7.99
CA ILE A 41 0.27 -22.36 8.32
C ILE A 41 -0.60 -23.06 9.38
N LEU A 42 -0.98 -22.33 10.44
CA LEU A 42 -1.85 -22.82 11.50
C LEU A 42 -3.18 -23.35 10.95
N PHE A 43 -3.89 -22.53 10.18
CA PHE A 43 -5.20 -22.94 9.60
C PHE A 43 -5.08 -24.12 8.67
N LYS A 44 -3.99 -24.22 7.90
CA LYS A 44 -3.73 -25.39 7.08
C LYS A 44 -3.67 -26.67 7.91
N PHE A 45 -2.94 -26.65 9.03
CA PHE A 45 -2.83 -27.83 9.90
C PHE A 45 -4.13 -28.15 10.64
N LEU A 46 -4.87 -27.12 11.06
CA LEU A 46 -6.20 -27.32 11.66
C LEU A 46 -7.19 -27.98 10.67
N ASP A 47 -7.16 -27.54 9.41
CA ASP A 47 -8.04 -28.08 8.36
C ASP A 47 -7.63 -29.53 7.97
N GLU A 48 -6.33 -29.82 7.92
CA GLU A 48 -5.81 -31.17 7.56
C GLU A 48 -5.98 -32.21 8.65
N GLU A 49 -5.68 -31.85 9.91
CA GLU A 49 -5.59 -32.83 11.00
C GLU A 49 -6.84 -32.91 11.88
N LYS A 50 -7.59 -31.80 11.97
CA LYS A 50 -8.76 -31.64 12.87
C LYS A 50 -8.41 -32.11 14.29
N PRO A 51 -7.44 -31.45 14.97
CA PRO A 51 -6.94 -31.88 16.25
C PRO A 51 -7.97 -31.67 17.37
N ASP A 52 -7.90 -32.50 18.42
CA ASP A 52 -8.66 -32.32 19.64
C ASP A 52 -7.98 -31.29 20.58
N TYR A 53 -6.65 -31.19 20.50
CA TYR A 53 -5.83 -30.31 21.33
C TYR A 53 -4.80 -29.55 20.48
N ILE A 54 -4.45 -28.33 20.92
CA ILE A 54 -3.44 -27.49 20.26
C ILE A 54 -2.66 -26.64 21.26
N THR A 55 -1.33 -26.67 21.12
CA THR A 55 -0.44 -25.85 21.94
C THR A 55 0.69 -25.25 21.09
N VAL A 56 1.05 -24.01 21.39
CA VAL A 56 2.18 -23.31 20.76
C VAL A 56 3.21 -22.99 21.84
N ALA A 57 4.45 -23.46 21.66
CA ALA A 57 5.55 -23.14 22.55
C ALA A 57 6.40 -22.00 22.01
N PHE A 58 6.87 -21.11 22.90
CA PHE A 58 7.78 -20.01 22.56
C PHE A 58 9.01 -20.01 23.45
N ASP A 59 10.16 -19.62 22.88
CA ASP A 59 11.36 -19.33 23.67
C ASP A 59 11.21 -18.04 24.47
N LEU A 60 11.85 -18.02 25.64
CA LEU A 60 12.08 -16.80 26.41
C LEU A 60 13.46 -16.22 26.12
N SER A 61 13.62 -14.92 26.35
CA SER A 61 14.90 -14.23 26.16
C SER A 61 15.93 -14.57 27.25
N ALA A 62 15.54 -15.33 28.27
CA ALA A 62 16.43 -15.73 29.38
C ALA A 62 17.43 -16.82 28.92
N PRO A 63 18.68 -16.84 29.47
CA PRO A 63 19.63 -17.89 29.17
C PRO A 63 19.14 -19.27 29.59
N THR A 64 19.25 -20.26 28.70
CA THR A 64 18.85 -21.65 28.96
C THR A 64 19.99 -22.42 29.64
N PHE A 65 19.73 -23.66 30.11
CA PHE A 65 20.74 -24.52 30.68
C PHE A 65 21.89 -24.79 29.70
N ARG A 66 21.63 -24.79 28.37
CA ARG A 66 22.68 -24.94 27.34
C ARG A 66 23.62 -23.75 27.29
N HIS A 67 23.10 -22.51 27.42
CA HIS A 67 23.92 -21.31 27.51
C HIS A 67 24.81 -21.31 28.79
N LYS A 68 24.30 -21.87 29.89
CA LYS A 68 25.08 -22.00 31.14
C LYS A 68 26.17 -23.06 31.02
N ALA A 69 25.96 -24.10 30.20
CA ALA A 69 26.93 -25.17 30.00
C ALA A 69 28.02 -24.83 28.98
N PHE A 70 27.69 -24.00 27.95
CA PHE A 70 28.60 -23.64 26.89
C PHE A 70 28.38 -22.20 26.43
N ASP A 71 29.31 -21.30 26.74
CA ASP A 71 29.23 -19.87 26.43
C ASP A 71 29.12 -19.57 24.94
N GLY A 72 29.61 -20.47 24.10
CA GLY A 72 29.53 -20.34 22.62
C GLY A 72 28.20 -20.75 22.03
N TYR A 73 27.26 -21.33 22.78
CA TYR A 73 25.99 -21.83 22.28
C TYR A 73 25.16 -20.71 21.62
N LYS A 74 24.75 -20.93 20.38
CA LYS A 74 24.02 -19.95 19.53
C LYS A 74 24.73 -18.59 19.36
N GLY A 75 26.00 -18.45 19.77
CA GLY A 75 26.76 -17.21 19.76
C GLY A 75 27.00 -16.62 18.34
N THR A 76 26.86 -17.42 17.28
CA THR A 76 26.99 -17.01 15.88
C THR A 76 25.68 -16.54 15.25
N ARG A 77 24.56 -16.72 15.94
CA ARG A 77 23.24 -16.32 15.43
C ARG A 77 23.14 -14.79 15.38
N LYS A 78 22.64 -14.27 14.25
CA LYS A 78 22.35 -12.84 14.13
C LYS A 78 21.15 -12.47 15.01
N PRO A 79 21.13 -11.26 15.59
CA PRO A 79 19.97 -10.78 16.33
C PRO A 79 18.69 -10.83 15.48
N MET A 80 17.56 -11.11 16.13
CA MET A 80 16.24 -11.07 15.49
C MET A 80 15.97 -9.67 14.94
N GLN A 81 15.45 -9.60 13.71
CA GLN A 81 15.09 -8.32 13.09
C GLN A 81 14.05 -7.58 13.95
N PRO A 82 14.16 -6.24 14.09
CA PRO A 82 13.23 -5.46 14.92
C PRO A 82 11.76 -5.67 14.55
N GLU A 83 11.48 -5.76 13.24
CA GLU A 83 10.15 -5.95 12.67
C GLU A 83 9.55 -7.32 13.05
N LEU A 84 10.36 -8.36 13.14
CA LEU A 84 9.93 -9.67 13.63
C LEU A 84 9.77 -9.67 15.15
N LYS A 85 10.71 -9.04 15.86
CA LYS A 85 10.68 -8.94 17.32
C LYS A 85 9.40 -8.27 17.83
N GLN A 86 8.92 -7.25 17.10
CA GLN A 86 7.65 -6.59 17.39
C GLN A 86 6.46 -7.53 17.28
N GLN A 87 6.47 -8.45 16.31
CA GLN A 87 5.34 -9.35 16.03
C GLN A 87 5.21 -10.52 17.03
N VAL A 88 6.28 -10.90 17.74
CA VAL A 88 6.23 -12.01 18.70
C VAL A 88 5.20 -11.81 19.81
N PRO A 89 5.19 -10.70 20.59
CA PRO A 89 4.19 -10.48 21.63
C PRO A 89 2.77 -10.35 21.06
N LEU A 90 2.61 -9.73 19.88
CA LEU A 90 1.32 -9.57 19.23
C LEU A 90 0.75 -10.93 18.78
N MET A 91 1.61 -11.83 18.29
CA MET A 91 1.19 -13.19 17.93
C MET A 91 0.73 -13.98 19.16
N LYS A 92 1.43 -13.86 20.28
CA LYS A 92 1.04 -14.51 21.55
C LYS A 92 -0.32 -13.98 22.04
N GLU A 93 -0.56 -12.67 21.95
CA GLU A 93 -1.84 -12.04 22.26
C GLU A 93 -2.95 -12.60 21.38
N LEU A 94 -2.72 -12.69 20.07
CA LEU A 94 -3.69 -13.21 19.11
C LEU A 94 -4.01 -14.70 19.34
N LEU A 95 -2.99 -15.53 19.59
CA LEU A 95 -3.20 -16.95 19.90
C LEU A 95 -4.04 -17.14 21.18
N LYS A 96 -3.76 -16.37 22.22
CA LYS A 96 -4.58 -16.38 23.46
C LYS A 96 -6.01 -15.95 23.20
N ALA A 97 -6.21 -14.90 22.39
CA ALA A 97 -7.55 -14.47 21.99
C ALA A 97 -8.30 -15.54 21.17
N MET A 98 -7.57 -16.37 20.41
CA MET A 98 -8.10 -17.54 19.70
C MET A 98 -8.28 -18.78 20.60
N ASN A 99 -8.18 -18.64 21.92
CA ASN A 99 -8.22 -19.75 22.88
C ASN A 99 -7.16 -20.86 22.63
N ILE A 100 -6.03 -20.49 22.02
CA ILE A 100 -4.91 -21.40 21.79
C ILE A 100 -3.94 -21.31 22.96
N THR A 101 -3.61 -22.46 23.56
CA THR A 101 -2.67 -22.52 24.69
C THR A 101 -1.27 -22.17 24.25
N VAL A 102 -0.67 -21.17 24.92
CA VAL A 102 0.72 -20.73 24.71
C VAL A 102 1.54 -21.10 25.94
N VAL A 103 2.65 -21.84 25.72
CA VAL A 103 3.53 -22.31 26.80
C VAL A 103 4.93 -21.73 26.62
N GLU A 104 5.52 -21.31 27.72
CA GLU A 104 6.88 -20.77 27.83
C GLU A 104 7.47 -21.22 29.20
N GLN A 105 8.76 -21.58 29.24
CA GLN A 105 9.40 -21.96 30.47
C GLN A 105 10.80 -21.36 30.57
N GLU A 106 11.07 -20.64 31.65
CA GLU A 106 12.39 -20.06 31.88
C GLU A 106 13.45 -21.13 32.06
N GLY A 107 14.61 -20.94 31.40
CA GLY A 107 15.73 -21.86 31.47
C GLY A 107 15.71 -22.99 30.44
N TYR A 108 14.63 -23.13 29.66
CA TYR A 108 14.45 -24.15 28.63
C TYR A 108 14.10 -23.52 27.29
N GLU A 109 14.27 -24.27 26.23
CA GLU A 109 13.90 -23.85 24.87
C GLU A 109 12.54 -24.44 24.48
N ALA A 110 11.89 -23.83 23.46
CA ALA A 110 10.60 -24.31 22.95
C ALA A 110 10.65 -25.80 22.58
N ASP A 111 11.76 -26.26 22.00
CA ASP A 111 11.94 -27.66 21.61
C ASP A 111 11.90 -28.63 22.82
N ASP A 112 12.45 -28.21 23.98
CA ASP A 112 12.41 -28.99 25.21
C ASP A 112 10.98 -29.07 25.77
N ILE A 113 10.22 -27.96 25.68
CA ILE A 113 8.81 -27.90 26.09
C ILE A 113 7.98 -28.82 25.19
N LEU A 114 8.16 -28.69 23.85
CA LEU A 114 7.45 -29.53 22.87
C LEU A 114 7.77 -31.00 23.05
N GLY A 115 9.06 -31.34 23.31
CA GLY A 115 9.51 -32.71 23.57
C GLY A 115 8.85 -33.31 24.82
N THR A 116 8.77 -32.53 25.90
CA THR A 116 8.15 -32.96 27.16
C THR A 116 6.65 -33.22 26.96
N ILE A 117 5.92 -32.25 26.40
CA ILE A 117 4.47 -32.38 26.16
C ILE A 117 4.17 -33.54 25.21
N ALA A 118 4.99 -33.70 24.15
CA ALA A 118 4.79 -34.77 23.18
C ALA A 118 4.93 -36.15 23.79
N LYS A 119 5.99 -36.39 24.58
CA LYS A 119 6.23 -37.68 25.23
C LYS A 119 5.19 -38.00 26.30
N GLU A 120 4.79 -37.02 27.10
CA GLU A 120 3.72 -37.21 28.09
C GLU A 120 2.38 -37.52 27.46
N SER A 121 2.04 -36.83 26.34
CA SER A 121 0.77 -37.02 25.61
C SER A 121 0.75 -38.38 24.88
N ALA A 122 1.86 -38.73 24.21
CA ALA A 122 1.99 -40.03 23.56
C ALA A 122 1.88 -41.22 24.57
N ALA A 123 2.43 -41.07 25.79
CA ALA A 123 2.29 -42.05 26.87
C ALA A 123 0.81 -42.24 27.31
N LYS A 124 -0.07 -41.25 27.10
CA LYS A 124 -1.52 -41.32 27.32
C LYS A 124 -2.28 -41.89 26.13
N GLY A 125 -1.61 -42.25 25.03
CA GLY A 125 -2.20 -42.78 23.81
C GLY A 125 -2.76 -41.74 22.86
N ILE A 126 -2.31 -40.47 22.99
CA ILE A 126 -2.69 -39.37 22.11
C ILE A 126 -1.70 -39.31 20.93
N ASP A 127 -2.20 -39.20 19.70
CA ASP A 127 -1.38 -39.02 18.51
C ASP A 127 -0.90 -37.58 18.41
N VAL A 128 0.41 -37.33 18.38
CA VAL A 128 1.03 -36.00 18.44
C VAL A 128 1.66 -35.64 17.11
N SER A 129 1.37 -34.41 16.63
CA SER A 129 2.01 -33.78 15.47
C SER A 129 2.81 -32.58 15.93
N ILE A 130 4.16 -32.63 15.83
CA ILE A 130 5.04 -31.49 16.12
C ILE A 130 5.32 -30.73 14.82
N VAL A 131 4.95 -29.45 14.74
CA VAL A 131 5.14 -28.56 13.60
C VAL A 131 6.29 -27.61 13.89
N SER A 132 7.42 -27.78 13.22
CA SER A 132 8.58 -26.89 13.31
C SER A 132 9.39 -26.91 12.02
N GLY A 133 10.21 -25.90 11.81
CA GLY A 133 11.24 -25.88 10.76
C GLY A 133 12.55 -26.57 11.19
N ASP A 134 12.67 -26.90 12.47
CA ASP A 134 13.90 -27.48 13.03
C ASP A 134 13.92 -29.00 12.87
N ARG A 135 15.04 -29.49 12.35
CA ARG A 135 15.27 -30.92 12.17
C ARG A 135 15.74 -31.65 13.41
N ASP A 136 16.14 -30.93 14.46
CA ASP A 136 16.58 -31.50 15.69
C ASP A 136 15.45 -32.26 16.40
N LEU A 137 14.21 -31.81 16.18
CA LEU A 137 12.98 -32.45 16.62
C LEU A 137 12.77 -33.87 16.05
N LEU A 138 13.49 -34.28 14.98
CA LEU A 138 13.42 -35.64 14.42
C LEU A 138 13.81 -36.71 15.45
N GLN A 139 14.60 -36.35 16.48
CA GLN A 139 14.95 -37.23 17.59
C GLN A 139 13.75 -37.66 18.44
N LEU A 140 12.62 -36.88 18.37
CA LEU A 140 11.42 -37.17 19.15
C LEU A 140 10.42 -38.10 18.44
N ALA A 141 10.60 -38.35 17.12
CA ALA A 141 9.68 -39.19 16.35
C ALA A 141 9.54 -40.61 16.95
N ASP A 142 8.27 -41.04 17.12
CA ASP A 142 7.95 -42.41 17.52
C ASP A 142 6.61 -42.88 16.93
N GLU A 143 6.05 -44.00 17.40
CA GLU A 143 4.80 -44.54 16.84
C GLU A 143 3.60 -43.58 16.96
N HIS A 144 3.60 -42.72 18.01
CA HIS A 144 2.56 -41.74 18.29
C HIS A 144 3.00 -40.30 18.04
N ILE A 145 4.27 -40.05 17.72
CA ILE A 145 4.79 -38.68 17.48
C ILE A 145 5.32 -38.58 16.06
N LYS A 146 4.72 -37.77 15.24
CA LYS A 146 5.25 -37.39 13.92
C LYS A 146 5.74 -35.95 13.90
N ILE A 147 6.81 -35.71 13.15
CA ILE A 147 7.37 -34.38 12.97
C ILE A 147 6.97 -33.85 11.60
N ARG A 148 6.39 -32.65 11.57
CA ARG A 148 5.89 -31.99 10.35
C ARG A 148 6.72 -30.77 10.05
N ILE A 149 7.48 -30.80 8.95
CA ILE A 149 8.36 -29.71 8.54
C ILE A 149 7.76 -28.99 7.33
N PRO A 150 7.23 -27.75 7.49
CA PRO A 150 6.74 -26.95 6.37
C PRO A 150 7.91 -26.55 5.47
N LYS A 151 7.77 -26.67 4.15
CA LYS A 151 8.72 -26.19 3.14
C LYS A 151 8.02 -25.32 2.13
N THR A 152 8.59 -24.15 1.81
CA THR A 152 8.04 -23.29 0.76
C THR A 152 8.81 -23.52 -0.53
N LYS A 153 8.14 -24.09 -1.55
CA LYS A 153 8.66 -24.18 -2.91
C LYS A 153 7.77 -23.38 -3.84
N LYS A 154 8.37 -22.41 -4.57
CA LYS A 154 7.69 -21.57 -5.58
C LYS A 154 6.41 -20.88 -5.06
N GLY A 155 6.39 -20.47 -3.78
CA GLY A 155 5.25 -19.78 -3.17
C GLY A 155 4.15 -20.70 -2.61
N VAL A 156 4.30 -22.03 -2.74
CA VAL A 156 3.40 -23.02 -2.15
C VAL A 156 4.08 -23.64 -0.93
N THR A 157 3.36 -23.75 0.19
CA THR A 157 3.83 -24.44 1.39
C THR A 157 3.50 -25.92 1.27
N GLU A 158 4.52 -26.74 0.99
CA GLU A 158 4.48 -28.20 1.09
C GLU A 158 4.88 -28.61 2.53
N VAL A 159 4.42 -29.75 3.01
CA VAL A 159 4.78 -30.26 4.34
C VAL A 159 5.42 -31.62 4.15
N GLU A 160 6.57 -31.81 4.80
CA GLU A 160 7.21 -33.14 4.89
C GLU A 160 6.88 -33.73 6.25
N ASP A 161 6.32 -34.92 6.26
CA ASP A 161 6.01 -35.68 7.47
C ASP A 161 7.09 -36.70 7.72
N TYR A 162 7.58 -36.79 8.97
CA TYR A 162 8.62 -37.72 9.39
C TYR A 162 8.12 -38.59 10.54
N TYR A 163 8.04 -39.87 10.26
CA TYR A 163 7.87 -40.97 11.21
C TYR A 163 9.23 -41.63 11.50
N PRO A 164 9.37 -42.53 12.49
CA PRO A 164 10.64 -43.25 12.75
C PRO A 164 11.23 -43.90 11.51
N SER A 165 10.39 -44.48 10.65
CA SER A 165 10.84 -45.10 9.38
C SER A 165 11.45 -44.09 8.41
N ASP A 166 10.94 -42.85 8.38
CA ASP A 166 11.45 -41.82 7.49
C ASP A 166 12.79 -41.28 7.97
N VAL A 167 12.95 -41.15 9.29
CA VAL A 167 14.26 -40.80 9.90
C VAL A 167 15.28 -41.87 9.57
N PHE A 168 14.92 -43.16 9.73
CA PHE A 168 15.79 -44.27 9.38
C PHE A 168 16.15 -44.28 7.88
N ASN A 169 15.18 -44.07 7.01
CA ASN A 169 15.42 -44.04 5.56
C ASN A 169 16.35 -42.87 5.17
N LEU A 170 16.26 -41.73 5.85
CA LEU A 170 17.04 -40.55 5.53
C LEU A 170 18.46 -40.58 6.08
N TYR A 171 18.62 -41.03 7.31
CA TYR A 171 19.91 -40.98 8.04
C TYR A 171 20.51 -42.36 8.28
N GLY A 172 19.76 -43.44 8.13
CA GLY A 172 20.18 -44.84 8.39
C GLY A 172 20.29 -45.17 9.88
N VAL A 173 19.69 -44.37 10.74
CA VAL A 173 19.69 -44.50 12.20
C VAL A 173 18.27 -44.27 12.76
N THR A 174 17.99 -44.78 13.94
CA THR A 174 16.72 -44.51 14.66
C THR A 174 16.65 -43.06 15.15
N PRO A 175 15.46 -42.52 15.46
CA PRO A 175 15.31 -41.19 16.05
C PRO A 175 16.19 -40.98 17.31
N HIS A 176 16.30 -41.98 18.17
CA HIS A 176 17.16 -41.90 19.37
C HIS A 176 18.65 -41.87 19.01
N GLU A 177 19.10 -42.68 18.07
CA GLU A 177 20.48 -42.70 17.59
C GLU A 177 20.85 -41.41 16.83
N PHE A 178 19.84 -40.66 16.34
CA PHE A 178 20.04 -39.38 15.64
C PHE A 178 20.68 -38.32 16.54
N ILE A 179 20.47 -38.38 17.87
CA ILE A 179 21.12 -37.50 18.85
C ILE A 179 22.65 -37.67 18.76
N ASP A 180 23.11 -38.93 18.70
CA ASP A 180 24.52 -39.26 18.63
C ASP A 180 25.15 -38.88 17.28
N VAL A 181 24.37 -38.96 16.19
CA VAL A 181 24.78 -38.46 14.90
C VAL A 181 24.99 -36.93 14.96
N LYS A 182 24.08 -36.19 15.58
CA LYS A 182 24.19 -34.72 15.76
C LYS A 182 25.40 -34.39 16.66
N ALA A 183 25.62 -35.12 17.68
CA ALA A 183 26.80 -34.94 18.59
C ALA A 183 28.12 -35.11 17.86
N LEU A 184 28.23 -36.09 16.93
CA LEU A 184 29.44 -36.29 16.13
C LEU A 184 29.63 -35.23 15.04
N MET A 185 28.58 -34.87 14.31
CA MET A 185 28.72 -33.92 13.21
C MET A 185 28.75 -32.47 13.64
N GLY A 186 28.22 -32.17 14.82
CA GLY A 186 28.00 -30.82 15.31
C GLY A 186 26.85 -30.10 14.57
N ASP A 187 26.64 -28.84 14.95
CA ASP A 187 25.71 -27.94 14.28
C ASP A 187 26.27 -26.52 14.18
N THR A 188 26.49 -26.07 12.93
CA THR A 188 27.03 -24.73 12.68
C THR A 188 26.01 -23.61 12.95
N SER A 189 24.72 -23.91 12.89
CA SER A 189 23.67 -22.92 13.16
C SER A 189 23.56 -22.59 14.64
N ASP A 190 23.80 -23.58 15.49
CA ASP A 190 23.78 -23.46 16.96
C ASP A 190 25.17 -23.39 17.59
N ASN A 191 26.18 -23.35 16.73
CA ASN A 191 27.58 -23.33 17.14
C ASN A 191 27.95 -24.52 18.03
N ILE A 192 27.40 -25.70 17.72
CA ILE A 192 27.74 -26.94 18.37
C ILE A 192 28.96 -27.56 17.67
N PRO A 193 30.11 -27.76 18.36
CA PRO A 193 31.37 -28.01 17.66
C PRO A 193 31.48 -29.39 16.98
N GLY A 194 30.88 -30.45 17.53
CA GLY A 194 31.03 -31.81 17.02
C GLY A 194 32.47 -32.34 17.01
N ALA A 195 32.75 -33.39 16.26
CA ALA A 195 34.09 -33.90 15.98
C ALA A 195 34.66 -33.27 14.69
N PRO A 196 35.82 -32.58 14.71
CA PRO A 196 36.34 -31.90 13.53
C PRO A 196 36.51 -32.83 12.33
N GLY A 197 35.93 -32.43 11.20
CA GLY A 197 36.03 -33.17 9.93
C GLY A 197 35.07 -34.36 9.80
N ILE A 198 34.16 -34.59 10.75
CA ILE A 198 33.09 -35.58 10.68
C ILE A 198 31.81 -34.88 10.18
N GLY A 199 31.39 -35.20 8.94
CA GLY A 199 30.12 -34.73 8.37
C GLY A 199 28.98 -35.76 8.53
N PRO A 200 27.75 -35.39 8.10
CA PRO A 200 26.54 -36.19 8.31
C PRO A 200 26.69 -37.67 7.87
N LYS A 201 27.26 -37.90 6.66
CA LYS A 201 27.43 -39.27 6.12
C LYS A 201 28.35 -40.13 6.96
N THR A 202 29.45 -39.56 7.49
CA THR A 202 30.41 -40.31 8.31
C THR A 202 29.83 -40.56 9.71
N ALA A 203 29.18 -39.56 10.30
CA ALA A 203 28.52 -39.69 11.58
C ALA A 203 27.43 -40.76 11.56
N SER A 204 26.53 -40.70 10.56
CA SER A 204 25.47 -41.69 10.39
C SER A 204 26.02 -43.12 10.15
N ALA A 205 27.12 -43.27 9.38
CA ALA A 205 27.74 -44.59 9.17
C ALA A 205 28.32 -45.16 10.45
N ILE A 206 29.00 -44.35 11.27
CA ILE A 206 29.55 -44.78 12.55
C ILE A 206 28.44 -45.16 13.52
N ILE A 207 27.43 -44.32 13.73
CA ILE A 207 26.35 -44.63 14.67
C ILE A 207 25.55 -45.84 14.23
N ARG A 208 25.33 -46.03 12.95
CA ARG A 208 24.66 -47.23 12.42
C ARG A 208 25.44 -48.52 12.72
N GLU A 209 26.78 -48.44 12.76
CA GLU A 209 27.64 -49.59 13.05
C GLU A 209 27.73 -49.87 14.55
N TYR A 210 27.82 -48.81 15.38
CA TYR A 210 28.05 -48.93 16.80
C TYR A 210 26.82 -48.64 17.68
N HIS A 211 25.73 -48.17 17.13
CA HIS A 211 24.43 -47.88 17.75
C HIS A 211 24.40 -46.75 18.81
N SER A 212 25.53 -46.42 19.42
CA SER A 212 25.62 -45.33 20.40
C SER A 212 27.05 -44.75 20.48
N LEU A 213 27.17 -43.50 20.95
CA LEU A 213 28.44 -42.85 21.21
C LEU A 213 29.23 -43.58 22.30
N ASP A 214 28.58 -44.11 23.31
CA ASP A 214 29.24 -44.84 24.38
C ASP A 214 29.92 -46.09 23.81
N ASN A 215 29.23 -46.83 22.94
CA ASN A 215 29.85 -47.99 22.27
C ASN A 215 30.94 -47.61 21.26
N VAL A 216 30.82 -46.42 20.59
CA VAL A 216 31.90 -45.86 19.78
C VAL A 216 33.14 -45.59 20.62
N PHE A 217 32.99 -45.04 21.83
CA PHE A 217 34.12 -44.77 22.74
C PHE A 217 34.79 -46.06 23.28
N GLU A 218 34.02 -47.11 23.49
CA GLU A 218 34.59 -48.43 23.90
C GLU A 218 35.35 -49.10 22.77
N HIS A 219 34.98 -48.90 21.51
CA HIS A 219 35.56 -49.55 20.33
C HIS A 219 36.45 -48.64 19.47
N LEU A 220 37.04 -47.57 20.05
CA LEU A 220 37.88 -46.61 19.31
C LEU A 220 38.99 -47.25 18.50
N CYS A 221 39.58 -48.39 18.98
CA CYS A 221 40.64 -49.09 18.28
C CYS A 221 40.19 -49.68 16.92
N GLU A 222 38.93 -50.04 16.76
CA GLU A 222 38.34 -50.68 15.56
C GLU A 222 37.77 -49.70 14.58
N LEU A 223 37.67 -48.43 14.96
CA LEU A 223 36.89 -47.39 14.26
C LEU A 223 37.52 -47.05 12.90
N LYS A 224 36.64 -47.02 11.86
CA LYS A 224 37.00 -46.67 10.49
C LYS A 224 36.14 -45.45 10.04
N PRO A 225 36.68 -44.53 9.19
CA PRO A 225 38.05 -44.48 8.63
C PRO A 225 39.08 -43.94 9.67
N PRO A 226 40.38 -44.17 9.45
CA PRO A 226 41.42 -43.74 10.43
C PRO A 226 41.35 -42.28 10.83
N LYS A 227 40.97 -41.37 9.90
CA LYS A 227 40.80 -39.93 10.19
C LYS A 227 39.68 -39.68 11.18
N ALA A 228 38.56 -40.39 11.08
CA ALA A 228 37.44 -40.28 12.03
C ALA A 228 37.85 -40.81 13.40
N LYS A 229 38.59 -41.96 13.48
CA LYS A 229 39.16 -42.49 14.70
C LYS A 229 40.00 -41.44 15.44
N THR A 230 40.98 -40.83 14.75
CA THR A 230 41.83 -39.81 15.33
C THR A 230 41.01 -38.63 15.85
N SER A 231 40.10 -38.09 15.02
CA SER A 231 39.29 -36.95 15.40
C SER A 231 38.39 -37.23 16.61
N ILE A 232 37.75 -38.39 16.68
CA ILE A 232 36.88 -38.75 17.80
C ILE A 232 37.73 -38.95 19.06
N THR A 233 38.88 -39.68 18.97
CA THR A 233 39.76 -39.93 20.11
C THR A 233 40.30 -38.65 20.76
N GLU A 234 40.66 -37.67 19.93
CA GLU A 234 41.20 -36.39 20.39
C GLU A 234 40.16 -35.44 20.96
N ASN A 235 38.86 -35.66 20.66
CA ASN A 235 37.79 -34.71 20.97
C ASN A 235 36.63 -35.32 21.79
N ILE A 236 36.88 -36.39 22.59
CA ILE A 236 35.83 -37.11 23.33
C ILE A 236 35.00 -36.16 24.20
N GLU A 237 35.63 -35.29 25.00
CA GLU A 237 34.91 -34.38 25.90
C GLU A 237 34.10 -33.33 25.12
N GLN A 238 34.61 -32.88 23.99
CA GLN A 238 33.88 -31.99 23.10
C GLN A 238 32.62 -32.68 22.48
N ILE A 239 32.74 -33.94 22.10
CA ILE A 239 31.62 -34.73 21.58
C ILE A 239 30.56 -34.99 22.65
N LYS A 240 30.98 -35.29 23.90
CA LYS A 240 30.05 -35.41 25.02
C LYS A 240 29.31 -34.11 25.29
N MET A 241 30.02 -32.96 25.24
CA MET A 241 29.38 -31.65 25.32
C MET A 241 28.41 -31.42 24.16
N SER A 242 28.78 -31.76 22.93
CA SER A 242 27.91 -31.64 21.74
C SER A 242 26.68 -32.54 21.88
N ARG A 243 26.80 -33.75 22.44
CA ARG A 243 25.64 -34.61 22.75
C ARG A 243 24.70 -33.94 23.74
N PHE A 244 25.22 -33.40 24.84
CA PHE A 244 24.46 -32.69 25.86
C PHE A 244 23.71 -31.47 25.27
N LEU A 245 24.34 -30.72 24.34
CA LEU A 245 23.75 -29.56 23.70
C LEU A 245 22.70 -29.93 22.67
N SER A 246 22.86 -31.07 21.97
CA SER A 246 21.95 -31.53 20.90
C SER A 246 20.73 -32.29 21.42
N GLU A 247 20.78 -32.83 22.63
CA GLU A 247 19.73 -33.59 23.26
C GLU A 247 18.54 -32.69 23.68
N ILE A 248 17.35 -32.97 23.20
CA ILE A 248 16.12 -32.29 23.63
C ILE A 248 15.67 -32.89 24.97
N LYS A 249 15.43 -32.03 25.96
CA LYS A 249 14.90 -32.47 27.26
C LYS A 249 13.41 -32.79 27.16
N ILE A 250 13.03 -33.94 27.78
CA ILE A 250 11.66 -34.46 27.77
C ILE A 250 11.04 -34.51 29.17
N ASP A 251 11.68 -33.82 30.13
CA ASP A 251 11.32 -33.79 31.54
C ASP A 251 11.32 -32.36 32.10
N VAL A 252 10.97 -31.37 31.28
CA VAL A 252 10.88 -29.95 31.66
C VAL A 252 9.82 -29.77 32.74
N PRO A 253 10.09 -29.07 33.85
CA PRO A 253 9.11 -28.85 34.92
C PRO A 253 8.08 -27.76 34.49
N ILE A 254 7.11 -28.16 33.70
CA ILE A 254 6.03 -27.30 33.23
C ILE A 254 4.71 -27.62 33.93
N ASP A 255 3.91 -26.62 34.23
CA ASP A 255 2.53 -26.80 34.70
C ASP A 255 1.59 -26.82 33.48
N TYR A 256 1.49 -27.99 32.87
CA TYR A 256 0.73 -28.20 31.63
C TYR A 256 -0.19 -29.42 31.75
N LYS A 257 -1.43 -29.26 31.33
CA LYS A 257 -2.38 -30.34 31.18
C LYS A 257 -2.94 -30.32 29.78
N VAL A 258 -2.91 -31.43 29.08
CA VAL A 258 -3.40 -31.50 27.69
C VAL A 258 -4.89 -31.13 27.60
N GLU A 259 -5.66 -31.41 28.62
CA GLU A 259 -7.10 -31.13 28.70
C GLU A 259 -7.40 -29.62 28.65
N ASP A 260 -6.45 -28.77 29.07
CA ASP A 260 -6.55 -27.30 29.06
C ASP A 260 -6.21 -26.71 27.67
N SER A 261 -5.77 -27.51 26.72
CA SER A 261 -5.39 -27.09 25.36
C SER A 261 -6.40 -27.52 24.27
N LYS A 262 -7.65 -27.64 24.63
CA LYS A 262 -8.73 -28.07 23.72
C LYS A 262 -8.80 -27.18 22.48
N ALA A 263 -8.85 -27.81 21.29
CA ALA A 263 -8.93 -27.12 20.01
C ALA A 263 -10.39 -26.72 19.73
N CYS A 264 -10.84 -25.61 20.30
CA CYS A 264 -12.21 -25.11 20.12
C CYS A 264 -12.25 -23.59 20.15
N ASP A 265 -13.33 -23.00 19.60
CA ASP A 265 -13.67 -21.59 19.68
C ASP A 265 -12.53 -20.63 19.28
N PHE A 266 -11.85 -20.96 18.16
CA PHE A 266 -10.76 -20.12 17.63
C PHE A 266 -11.26 -18.77 17.11
N PHE A 267 -12.49 -18.75 16.60
CA PHE A 267 -13.11 -17.60 15.98
C PHE A 267 -14.19 -17.05 16.93
N ASN A 268 -13.75 -16.27 17.92
CA ASN A 268 -14.57 -15.65 18.95
C ASN A 268 -14.45 -14.11 18.89
N GLU A 269 -15.21 -13.39 19.70
CA GLU A 269 -15.25 -11.92 19.72
C GLU A 269 -13.86 -11.30 19.93
N ASN A 270 -13.06 -11.84 20.86
CA ASN A 270 -11.73 -11.33 21.16
C ASN A 270 -10.78 -11.48 19.99
N SER A 271 -10.79 -12.64 19.33
CA SER A 271 -9.97 -12.88 18.13
C SER A 271 -10.45 -12.02 16.95
N TYR A 272 -11.75 -11.83 16.77
CA TYR A 272 -12.32 -10.99 15.72
C TYR A 272 -11.78 -9.55 15.79
N VAL A 273 -11.78 -8.92 16.98
CA VAL A 273 -11.24 -7.57 17.18
C VAL A 273 -9.77 -7.48 16.77
N LEU A 274 -8.95 -8.48 17.14
CA LEU A 274 -7.54 -8.49 16.77
C LEU A 274 -7.30 -8.77 15.28
N PHE A 275 -8.09 -9.63 14.66
CA PHE A 275 -8.01 -9.85 13.19
C PHE A 275 -8.33 -8.57 12.42
N LYS A 276 -9.30 -7.77 12.88
CA LYS A 276 -9.58 -6.44 12.31
C LYS A 276 -8.44 -5.46 12.59
N LYS A 277 -7.94 -5.39 13.82
CA LYS A 277 -6.82 -4.52 14.21
C LYS A 277 -5.58 -4.76 13.35
N TYR A 278 -5.26 -6.02 13.06
CA TYR A 278 -4.09 -6.39 12.24
C TYR A 278 -4.37 -6.44 10.73
N ASN A 279 -5.57 -6.04 10.29
CA ASN A 279 -5.99 -5.96 8.89
C ASN A 279 -5.95 -7.31 8.14
N PHE A 280 -6.34 -8.41 8.80
CA PHE A 280 -6.38 -9.75 8.21
C PHE A 280 -7.67 -10.03 7.44
N LYS A 281 -8.03 -9.15 6.49
CA LYS A 281 -9.29 -9.14 5.73
C LYS A 281 -9.69 -10.51 5.15
N ASN A 282 -8.73 -11.23 4.55
CA ASN A 282 -9.02 -12.54 3.95
C ASN A 282 -9.36 -13.64 4.97
N MET A 283 -8.92 -13.47 6.21
CA MET A 283 -9.18 -14.42 7.29
C MET A 283 -10.47 -14.11 8.05
N LEU A 284 -10.96 -12.88 7.98
CA LEU A 284 -12.26 -12.50 8.58
C LEU A 284 -13.43 -13.31 8.03
N LYS A 285 -13.32 -13.83 6.79
CA LYS A 285 -14.30 -14.77 6.21
C LYS A 285 -14.50 -16.05 7.03
N LYS A 286 -13.53 -16.43 7.85
CA LYS A 286 -13.66 -17.61 8.74
C LYS A 286 -14.62 -17.38 9.91
N PHE A 287 -14.96 -16.11 10.20
CA PHE A 287 -15.96 -15.74 11.20
C PHE A 287 -17.40 -15.70 10.64
N GLU A 288 -17.59 -15.73 9.30
CA GLU A 288 -18.92 -15.64 8.66
C GLU A 288 -19.88 -16.79 9.04
N ASN A 289 -19.36 -17.91 9.52
CA ASN A 289 -20.14 -19.08 9.92
C ASN A 289 -20.27 -19.23 11.46
N THR A 290 -19.86 -18.23 12.21
CA THR A 290 -19.97 -18.21 13.67
C THR A 290 -21.04 -17.21 14.06
N ASP A 291 -21.88 -17.52 15.06
CA ASP A 291 -22.87 -16.60 15.65
C ASP A 291 -22.18 -15.44 16.45
N ILE A 292 -20.97 -15.10 16.05
CA ILE A 292 -20.20 -13.98 16.64
C ILE A 292 -20.73 -12.70 16.03
N ILE A 293 -21.78 -12.21 16.62
CA ILE A 293 -22.17 -10.83 16.53
C ILE A 293 -21.22 -10.12 17.50
N ALA A 294 -20.28 -9.32 16.97
CA ALA A 294 -19.60 -8.31 17.79
C ALA A 294 -20.69 -7.68 18.68
N LYS A 295 -20.43 -7.51 19.99
CA LYS A 295 -21.39 -6.83 20.84
C LYS A 295 -21.94 -5.64 20.09
N ASP A 296 -23.27 -5.63 19.88
CA ASP A 296 -23.92 -4.54 19.14
C ASP A 296 -23.41 -3.22 19.73
N PRO A 297 -22.90 -2.28 18.93
CA PRO A 297 -22.48 -0.99 19.41
C PRO A 297 -23.58 -0.39 20.31
N GLU A 298 -23.22 0.13 21.48
CA GLU A 298 -24.18 0.69 22.43
C GLU A 298 -25.15 1.71 21.80
N CYS A 299 -24.74 2.34 20.69
CA CYS A 299 -25.59 3.29 19.96
C CYS A 299 -26.77 2.64 19.22
N TYR A 300 -26.80 1.31 19.01
CA TYR A 300 -27.89 0.66 18.27
C TYR A 300 -29.24 0.81 18.95
N GLU A 301 -29.30 0.91 20.28
CA GLU A 301 -30.54 1.15 21.02
C GLU A 301 -31.20 2.49 20.69
N TYR A 302 -30.43 3.44 20.15
CA TYR A 302 -30.90 4.78 19.77
C TYR A 302 -31.23 4.92 18.29
N PHE A 303 -31.05 3.87 17.47
CA PHE A 303 -31.39 3.92 16.05
C PHE A 303 -32.91 3.87 15.85
N LYS A 304 -33.45 4.89 15.20
CA LYS A 304 -34.88 5.04 14.95
C LYS A 304 -35.16 5.21 13.45
N LYS A 305 -35.95 4.29 12.89
CA LYS A 305 -36.54 4.50 11.59
C LYS A 305 -37.76 5.42 11.75
N ILE A 306 -37.81 6.51 11.01
CA ILE A 306 -38.96 7.42 10.94
C ILE A 306 -39.43 7.57 9.50
N SER A 307 -40.72 7.44 9.26
CA SER A 307 -41.38 7.57 7.95
C SER A 307 -42.69 8.36 8.04
N ASP A 308 -43.13 8.70 9.27
CA ASP A 308 -44.24 9.62 9.45
C ASP A 308 -43.80 11.04 9.10
N PHE A 309 -44.58 11.71 8.27
CA PHE A 309 -44.24 13.03 7.71
C PHE A 309 -44.05 14.08 8.82
N ALA A 310 -44.87 14.10 9.87
CA ALA A 310 -44.75 15.07 10.94
C ALA A 310 -43.50 14.80 11.82
N GLU A 311 -43.14 13.53 12.03
CA GLU A 311 -41.92 13.17 12.75
C GLU A 311 -40.67 13.56 11.94
N VAL A 312 -40.68 13.32 10.63
CA VAL A 312 -39.58 13.71 9.71
C VAL A 312 -39.40 15.23 9.74
N GLU A 313 -40.49 16.00 9.60
CA GLU A 313 -40.45 17.46 9.72
C GLU A 313 -39.81 17.93 11.03
N ASN A 314 -40.20 17.32 12.16
CA ASN A 314 -39.67 17.68 13.45
C ASN A 314 -38.16 17.42 13.54
N VAL A 315 -37.65 16.30 12.96
CA VAL A 315 -36.24 16.00 12.94
C VAL A 315 -35.46 17.00 12.10
N PHE A 316 -35.97 17.37 10.90
CA PHE A 316 -35.30 18.37 10.05
C PHE A 316 -35.31 19.78 10.71
N ASN A 317 -36.41 20.17 11.37
CA ASN A 317 -36.43 21.43 12.10
C ASN A 317 -35.40 21.47 13.22
N LYS A 318 -35.26 20.40 14.02
CA LYS A 318 -34.20 20.26 15.00
C LYS A 318 -32.80 20.30 14.36
N ALA A 319 -32.63 19.61 13.24
CA ALA A 319 -31.38 19.62 12.51
C ALA A 319 -30.98 21.03 12.04
N MET A 320 -31.96 21.83 11.56
CA MET A 320 -31.74 23.22 11.18
C MET A 320 -31.34 24.08 12.38
N ASP A 321 -32.06 23.94 13.53
CA ASP A 321 -31.74 24.69 14.74
C ASP A 321 -30.30 24.39 15.25
N ILE A 322 -29.88 23.11 15.23
CA ILE A 322 -28.54 22.69 15.63
C ILE A 322 -27.50 23.19 14.61
N ALA A 323 -27.72 22.96 13.32
CA ALA A 323 -26.78 23.35 12.26
C ALA A 323 -26.62 24.87 12.12
N GLY A 324 -27.65 25.65 12.46
CA GLY A 324 -27.59 27.12 12.54
C GLY A 324 -26.89 27.66 13.79
N GLY A 325 -26.61 26.82 14.77
CA GLY A 325 -25.91 27.14 16.01
C GLY A 325 -24.41 26.88 15.98
N ILE A 326 -23.90 26.35 17.07
CA ILE A 326 -22.47 25.99 17.26
C ILE A 326 -22.25 24.48 17.35
N GLU A 327 -23.31 23.72 17.57
CA GLU A 327 -23.26 22.26 17.66
C GLU A 327 -23.24 21.61 16.28
N LYS A 328 -22.85 20.35 16.22
CA LYS A 328 -22.77 19.60 14.96
C LYS A 328 -23.89 18.59 14.84
N ILE A 329 -24.21 18.25 13.58
CA ILE A 329 -24.99 17.09 13.22
C ILE A 329 -24.15 16.13 12.39
N GLY A 330 -24.47 14.83 12.43
CA GLY A 330 -23.92 13.82 11.54
C GLY A 330 -24.88 13.53 10.39
N LEU A 331 -24.38 13.49 9.16
CA LEU A 331 -25.18 13.25 7.98
C LEU A 331 -24.58 12.10 7.14
N SER A 332 -25.42 11.13 6.81
CA SER A 332 -25.10 10.05 5.87
C SER A 332 -26.14 10.00 4.77
N ILE A 333 -25.69 10.09 3.52
CA ILE A 333 -26.53 9.97 2.33
C ILE A 333 -26.48 8.55 1.83
N VAL A 334 -27.62 7.90 1.71
CA VAL A 334 -27.77 6.52 1.23
C VAL A 334 -28.35 6.56 -0.18
N ARG A 335 -27.50 6.28 -1.19
CA ARG A 335 -27.91 6.33 -2.61
C ARG A 335 -27.14 5.33 -3.47
N GLU A 336 -27.69 5.03 -4.64
CA GLU A 336 -26.99 4.54 -5.83
C GLU A 336 -27.07 5.62 -6.92
N SER A 337 -28.02 5.52 -7.84
CA SER A 337 -28.34 6.59 -8.81
C SER A 337 -29.27 7.65 -8.21
N GLU A 338 -30.19 7.26 -7.34
CA GLU A 338 -31.20 8.09 -6.72
C GLU A 338 -31.07 8.06 -5.20
N LEU A 339 -31.53 9.11 -4.53
CA LEU A 339 -31.54 9.19 -3.07
C LEU A 339 -32.53 8.16 -2.52
N THR A 340 -32.04 7.25 -1.70
CA THR A 340 -32.85 6.15 -1.13
C THR A 340 -33.23 6.41 0.32
N ALA A 341 -32.30 6.95 1.09
CA ALA A 341 -32.54 7.29 2.50
C ALA A 341 -31.49 8.29 3.01
N VAL A 342 -31.75 8.84 4.18
CA VAL A 342 -30.85 9.73 4.91
C VAL A 342 -30.65 9.20 6.33
N GLY A 343 -29.39 9.12 6.78
CA GLY A 343 -29.04 8.93 8.18
C GLY A 343 -28.71 10.28 8.81
N ILE A 344 -29.35 10.63 9.93
CA ILE A 344 -29.12 11.89 10.64
C ILE A 344 -28.86 11.60 12.11
N THR A 345 -27.74 12.10 12.63
CA THR A 345 -27.39 12.07 14.06
C THR A 345 -27.43 13.48 14.61
N LEU A 346 -28.31 13.72 15.58
CA LEU A 346 -28.44 15.01 16.27
C LEU A 346 -27.73 15.03 17.64
N SER A 347 -27.63 13.88 18.28
CA SER A 347 -26.93 13.67 19.56
C SER A 347 -26.55 12.20 19.72
N ASP A 348 -25.92 11.85 20.85
CA ASP A 348 -25.58 10.45 21.17
C ASP A 348 -26.81 9.53 21.29
N THR A 349 -28.00 10.06 21.50
CA THR A 349 -29.24 9.30 21.68
C THR A 349 -30.33 9.62 20.66
N GLU A 350 -30.09 10.55 19.76
CA GLU A 350 -31.02 10.93 18.69
C GLU A 350 -30.39 10.62 17.32
N ILE A 351 -30.57 9.38 16.84
CA ILE A 351 -30.00 8.86 15.60
C ILE A 351 -31.13 8.31 14.74
N TYR A 352 -31.31 8.90 13.56
CA TYR A 352 -32.47 8.65 12.73
C TYR A 352 -32.10 8.11 11.35
N TYR A 353 -32.89 7.15 10.88
CA TYR A 353 -32.94 6.70 9.50
C TYR A 353 -34.24 7.14 8.85
N ILE A 354 -34.16 7.90 7.76
CA ILE A 354 -35.30 8.48 7.06
C ILE A 354 -35.30 7.92 5.63
N PRO A 355 -36.17 6.92 5.32
CA PRO A 355 -36.26 6.37 3.96
C PRO A 355 -37.11 7.26 3.05
N VAL A 356 -36.85 7.21 1.76
CA VAL A 356 -37.76 7.68 0.73
C VAL A 356 -38.96 6.74 0.73
N SER A 357 -40.14 7.22 1.21
CA SER A 357 -41.35 6.43 1.29
C SER A 357 -42.60 7.30 1.41
N GLY A 358 -43.67 6.93 0.75
CA GLY A 358 -44.97 7.63 0.84
C GLY A 358 -44.89 9.12 0.49
N PHE A 359 -45.20 10.01 1.44
CA PHE A 359 -45.10 11.46 1.27
C PHE A 359 -43.65 11.99 1.42
N VAL A 360 -42.75 11.21 2.03
CA VAL A 360 -41.33 11.55 2.11
C VAL A 360 -40.67 11.14 0.80
N THR A 361 -40.80 11.99 -0.21
CA THR A 361 -40.24 11.77 -1.55
C THR A 361 -38.75 12.16 -1.60
N GLU A 362 -38.07 11.73 -2.65
CA GLU A 362 -36.68 12.16 -2.90
C GLU A 362 -36.55 13.69 -2.99
N SER A 363 -37.44 14.33 -3.76
CA SER A 363 -37.47 15.79 -3.87
C SER A 363 -37.70 16.48 -2.53
N TYR A 364 -38.60 15.96 -1.70
CA TYR A 364 -38.84 16.50 -0.37
C TYR A 364 -37.61 16.39 0.52
N LEU A 365 -36.93 15.24 0.55
CA LEU A 365 -35.70 15.08 1.31
C LEU A 365 -34.58 16.00 0.81
N ALA A 366 -34.42 16.15 -0.50
CA ALA A 366 -33.46 17.08 -1.09
C ALA A 366 -33.74 18.53 -0.68
N ASP A 367 -35.02 18.97 -0.70
CA ASP A 367 -35.41 20.31 -0.29
C ASP A 367 -35.12 20.52 1.22
N ARG A 368 -35.47 19.55 2.10
CA ARG A 368 -35.20 19.65 3.53
C ARG A 368 -33.70 19.63 3.88
N LEU A 369 -32.91 18.83 3.16
CA LEU A 369 -31.46 18.83 3.28
C LEU A 369 -30.87 20.19 2.86
N SER A 370 -31.38 20.78 1.77
CA SER A 370 -30.98 22.13 1.32
C SER A 370 -31.27 23.19 2.39
N ASP A 371 -32.43 23.11 3.06
CA ASP A 371 -32.79 24.00 4.16
C ASP A 371 -31.75 23.88 5.30
N VAL A 372 -31.41 22.66 5.73
CA VAL A 372 -30.41 22.42 6.80
C VAL A 372 -29.03 22.98 6.39
N VAL A 373 -28.61 22.75 5.14
CA VAL A 373 -27.34 23.24 4.62
C VAL A 373 -27.29 24.76 4.53
N SER A 374 -28.44 25.39 4.20
CA SER A 374 -28.53 26.86 4.04
C SER A 374 -28.27 27.63 5.33
N VAL A 375 -28.61 27.06 6.47
CA VAL A 375 -28.40 27.68 7.80
C VAL A 375 -27.05 27.36 8.41
N ALA A 376 -26.37 26.34 7.91
CA ALA A 376 -25.05 25.93 8.42
C ALA A 376 -23.94 26.83 7.90
N SER A 377 -23.14 27.40 8.81
CA SER A 377 -22.08 28.37 8.46
C SER A 377 -20.74 28.13 9.14
N ASN A 378 -20.68 27.21 10.10
CA ASN A 378 -19.52 26.97 10.95
C ASN A 378 -19.03 25.50 10.86
N ARG A 379 -19.16 24.85 9.69
CA ARG A 379 -18.84 23.44 9.50
C ARG A 379 -19.60 22.53 10.47
N ASN A 380 -20.88 22.79 10.60
CA ASN A 380 -21.76 22.12 11.56
C ASN A 380 -22.31 20.79 11.05
N ILE A 381 -22.14 20.47 9.77
CA ILE A 381 -22.59 19.21 9.17
C ILE A 381 -21.40 18.29 8.94
N ALA A 382 -21.25 17.29 9.82
CA ALA A 382 -20.22 16.27 9.68
C ALA A 382 -20.71 15.16 8.74
N SER A 383 -19.93 14.91 7.68
CA SER A 383 -20.23 13.88 6.69
C SER A 383 -18.94 13.35 6.07
N ALA A 384 -19.03 12.46 5.11
CA ALA A 384 -17.87 11.98 4.34
C ALA A 384 -18.21 11.90 2.85
N ASN A 385 -17.17 12.06 2.01
CA ASN A 385 -17.29 12.02 0.56
C ASN A 385 -18.37 12.97 0.03
N ILE A 386 -18.38 14.19 0.52
CA ILE A 386 -19.41 15.20 0.23
C ILE A 386 -19.56 15.45 -1.27
N LYS A 387 -18.46 15.41 -2.01
CA LYS A 387 -18.45 15.54 -3.46
C LYS A 387 -19.44 14.60 -4.16
N ASP A 388 -19.63 13.38 -3.65
CA ASP A 388 -20.43 12.34 -4.32
C ASP A 388 -21.95 12.57 -4.26
N TYR A 389 -22.41 13.57 -3.50
CA TYR A 389 -23.82 13.89 -3.36
C TYR A 389 -24.15 15.38 -3.40
N LEU A 390 -23.23 16.25 -3.82
CA LEU A 390 -23.49 17.68 -3.98
C LEU A 390 -24.58 17.98 -5.03
N ASP A 391 -24.81 17.06 -5.98
CA ASP A 391 -25.89 17.12 -6.96
C ASP A 391 -27.31 17.12 -6.33
N ILE A 392 -27.49 16.60 -5.11
CA ILE A 392 -28.76 16.68 -4.37
C ILE A 392 -29.18 18.15 -4.14
N PHE A 393 -28.21 19.05 -4.02
CA PHE A 393 -28.40 20.48 -3.77
C PHE A 393 -28.47 21.33 -5.07
N GLU A 394 -28.53 20.68 -6.24
CA GLU A 394 -28.44 21.36 -7.53
C GLU A 394 -29.65 22.20 -7.95
N LYS A 395 -30.80 22.06 -7.27
CA LYS A 395 -32.01 22.81 -7.61
C LYS A 395 -31.81 24.34 -7.54
N ASP A 396 -30.89 24.79 -6.72
CA ASP A 396 -30.59 26.19 -6.48
C ASP A 396 -29.23 26.56 -7.10
N LYS A 397 -29.14 26.54 -8.44
CA LYS A 397 -27.96 27.02 -9.17
C LYS A 397 -28.11 28.48 -9.57
N ILE A 398 -27.11 29.31 -9.28
CA ILE A 398 -26.94 30.59 -9.91
C ILE A 398 -25.87 30.47 -11.00
N ASN A 399 -26.24 30.71 -12.24
CA ASN A 399 -25.36 30.62 -13.41
C ASN A 399 -24.65 29.26 -13.55
N GLY A 400 -25.30 28.15 -13.07
CA GLY A 400 -24.78 26.81 -13.14
C GLY A 400 -23.84 26.41 -11.99
N TYR A 401 -23.59 27.27 -11.01
CA TYR A 401 -22.84 26.96 -9.80
C TYR A 401 -23.77 26.63 -8.62
N PRO A 402 -23.47 25.60 -7.82
CA PRO A 402 -24.27 25.26 -6.65
C PRO A 402 -24.23 26.40 -5.61
N LEU A 403 -25.38 26.68 -4.97
CA LEU A 403 -25.51 27.69 -3.91
C LEU A 403 -25.07 27.20 -2.52
N VAL A 404 -24.58 25.99 -2.44
CA VAL A 404 -24.14 25.40 -1.17
C VAL A 404 -22.93 26.12 -0.62
N SER A 405 -22.99 26.50 0.63
CA SER A 405 -21.85 27.11 1.32
C SER A 405 -20.75 26.10 1.60
N GLU A 406 -19.53 26.38 1.14
CA GLU A 406 -18.33 25.58 1.48
C GLU A 406 -18.09 25.46 2.98
N LYS A 407 -18.65 26.40 3.75
CA LYS A 407 -18.55 26.43 5.23
C LYS A 407 -19.61 25.61 5.95
N ALA A 408 -20.56 24.99 5.24
CA ALA A 408 -21.60 24.19 5.88
C ALA A 408 -21.05 22.85 6.40
N PHE A 409 -20.13 22.24 5.65
CA PHE A 409 -19.70 20.87 5.87
C PHE A 409 -18.30 20.74 6.48
N ILE A 410 -18.10 19.64 7.19
CA ILE A 410 -16.80 19.02 7.45
C ILE A 410 -16.76 17.63 6.81
N ASP A 411 -15.87 17.42 5.84
CA ASP A 411 -15.65 16.09 5.25
C ASP A 411 -14.65 15.32 6.12
N THR A 412 -15.16 14.36 6.88
CA THR A 412 -14.36 13.55 7.80
C THR A 412 -13.40 12.60 7.08
N ALA A 413 -13.72 12.19 5.84
CA ALA A 413 -12.83 11.35 5.04
C ALA A 413 -11.61 12.14 4.55
N ILE A 414 -11.79 13.36 4.08
CA ILE A 414 -10.69 14.26 3.69
C ILE A 414 -9.85 14.66 4.91
N ALA A 415 -10.50 14.98 6.02
CA ALA A 415 -9.82 15.32 7.26
C ALA A 415 -8.94 14.16 7.77
N ALA A 416 -9.45 12.94 7.75
CA ALA A 416 -8.69 11.74 8.13
C ALA A 416 -7.57 11.41 7.12
N TYR A 417 -7.80 11.63 5.82
CA TYR A 417 -6.76 11.48 4.81
C TYR A 417 -5.57 12.41 5.05
N LEU A 418 -5.78 13.64 5.47
CA LEU A 418 -4.67 14.55 5.76
C LEU A 418 -3.81 14.05 6.92
N LEU A 419 -4.44 13.47 7.94
CA LEU A 419 -3.74 12.90 9.10
C LEU A 419 -2.97 11.62 8.73
N HIS A 420 -3.59 10.72 7.93
CA HIS A 420 -3.07 9.42 7.58
C HIS A 420 -3.21 9.11 6.08
N PRO A 421 -2.42 9.75 5.21
CA PRO A 421 -2.56 9.67 3.75
C PRO A 421 -2.24 8.29 3.14
N SER A 422 -1.74 7.38 3.95
CA SER A 422 -1.39 6.01 3.55
C SER A 422 -2.48 4.98 3.85
N ASN A 423 -3.60 5.38 4.47
CA ASN A 423 -4.71 4.48 4.76
C ASN A 423 -5.41 4.03 3.47
N GLU A 424 -5.89 2.77 3.47
CA GLU A 424 -6.62 2.20 2.33
C GLU A 424 -8.04 2.72 2.19
N SER A 425 -8.66 3.18 3.28
CA SER A 425 -10.05 3.63 3.34
C SER A 425 -10.23 4.68 4.45
N TYR A 426 -11.21 5.56 4.24
CA TYR A 426 -11.65 6.59 5.18
C TYR A 426 -13.17 6.50 5.41
N ASP A 427 -13.71 5.27 5.35
CA ASP A 427 -15.11 4.99 5.66
C ASP A 427 -15.41 5.05 7.17
N TYR A 428 -16.69 4.99 7.53
CA TYR A 428 -17.14 5.07 8.93
C TYR A 428 -16.53 3.99 9.83
N GLU A 429 -16.22 2.79 9.28
CA GLU A 429 -15.56 1.71 10.02
C GLU A 429 -14.12 2.11 10.38
N SER A 430 -13.38 2.61 9.38
CA SER A 430 -11.99 3.08 9.56
C SER A 430 -11.93 4.27 10.52
N LEU A 431 -12.83 5.24 10.36
CA LEU A 431 -12.96 6.41 11.26
C LEU A 431 -13.27 5.98 12.70
N GLY A 432 -14.23 5.06 12.87
CA GLY A 432 -14.60 4.53 14.19
C GLY A 432 -13.44 3.84 14.90
N ARG A 433 -12.70 3.01 14.17
CA ARG A 433 -11.54 2.29 14.69
C ARG A 433 -10.42 3.26 15.08
N GLU A 434 -10.10 4.22 14.23
CA GLU A 434 -8.94 5.10 14.38
C GLU A 434 -9.17 6.19 15.44
N PHE A 435 -10.28 6.89 15.34
CA PHE A 435 -10.53 8.06 16.21
C PHE A 435 -11.38 7.77 17.45
N LEU A 436 -12.18 6.69 17.43
CA LEU A 436 -13.07 6.34 18.54
C LEU A 436 -12.61 5.09 19.29
N SER A 437 -11.68 4.31 18.75
CA SER A 437 -11.29 2.97 19.25
C SER A 437 -12.48 2.00 19.28
N LEU A 438 -13.43 2.16 18.37
CA LEU A 438 -14.61 1.33 18.22
C LEU A 438 -14.53 0.50 16.95
N THR A 439 -15.01 -0.75 17.03
CA THR A 439 -15.08 -1.64 15.88
C THR A 439 -16.51 -1.71 15.38
N TYR A 440 -16.76 -1.09 14.23
CA TYR A 440 -18.07 -1.16 13.56
C TYR A 440 -18.08 -2.26 12.50
N PRO A 441 -19.23 -2.90 12.22
CA PRO A 441 -19.35 -3.78 11.08
C PRO A 441 -19.20 -2.98 9.78
N SER A 442 -18.47 -3.52 8.81
CA SER A 442 -18.32 -2.89 7.51
C SER A 442 -19.61 -2.91 6.70
N LYS A 443 -19.71 -2.06 5.66
CA LYS A 443 -20.81 -2.12 4.70
C LYS A 443 -20.99 -3.52 4.10
N THR A 444 -19.89 -4.21 3.81
CA THR A 444 -19.92 -5.57 3.25
C THR A 444 -20.40 -6.61 4.26
N GLU A 445 -20.07 -6.46 5.54
CA GLU A 445 -20.60 -7.33 6.61
C GLU A 445 -22.11 -7.13 6.83
N LEU A 446 -22.59 -5.90 6.71
CA LEU A 446 -24.01 -5.60 6.83
C LEU A 446 -24.83 -5.98 5.60
N LEU A 447 -24.38 -5.61 4.41
CA LEU A 447 -25.16 -5.70 3.18
C LEU A 447 -24.69 -6.83 2.23
N GLY A 448 -23.56 -7.48 2.53
CA GLY A 448 -23.00 -8.49 1.64
C GLY A 448 -22.67 -7.93 0.26
N LYS A 449 -23.23 -8.55 -0.76
CA LYS A 449 -23.12 -8.10 -2.17
C LYS A 449 -24.40 -7.39 -2.66
N LEU A 450 -25.32 -7.09 -1.77
CA LEU A 450 -26.55 -6.39 -2.15
C LEU A 450 -26.23 -4.94 -2.55
N SER A 451 -26.85 -4.50 -3.63
CA SER A 451 -26.92 -3.08 -3.96
C SER A 451 -27.84 -2.34 -2.95
N ILE A 452 -27.68 -1.04 -2.81
CA ILE A 452 -28.54 -0.24 -1.90
C ILE A 452 -30.03 -0.44 -2.24
N ASN A 453 -30.39 -0.38 -3.52
CA ASN A 453 -31.76 -0.54 -3.99
C ASN A 453 -32.36 -1.92 -3.64
N LYS A 454 -31.54 -2.98 -3.61
CA LYS A 454 -31.99 -4.30 -3.16
C LYS A 454 -32.06 -4.39 -1.64
N ALA A 455 -31.11 -3.79 -0.94
CA ALA A 455 -31.03 -3.82 0.50
C ALA A 455 -32.26 -3.20 1.16
N VAL A 456 -32.90 -2.19 0.54
CA VAL A 456 -34.16 -1.61 1.01
C VAL A 456 -35.25 -2.67 1.21
N ASN A 457 -35.33 -3.68 0.33
CA ASN A 457 -36.37 -4.69 0.36
C ASN A 457 -35.94 -6.00 1.03
N GLU A 458 -34.63 -6.34 0.96
CA GLU A 458 -34.13 -7.65 1.36
C GLU A 458 -33.37 -7.62 2.69
N ALA A 459 -32.84 -6.45 3.10
CA ALA A 459 -32.00 -6.29 4.29
C ALA A 459 -32.16 -4.89 4.93
N GLU A 460 -33.40 -4.40 5.09
CA GLU A 460 -33.65 -3.04 5.56
C GLU A 460 -33.03 -2.77 6.94
N ASP A 461 -33.10 -3.71 7.89
CA ASP A 461 -32.51 -3.55 9.22
C ASP A 461 -30.98 -3.31 9.16
N ASN A 462 -30.31 -3.99 8.26
CA ASN A 462 -28.88 -3.80 8.04
C ASN A 462 -28.58 -2.47 7.33
N LEU A 463 -29.47 -2.02 6.45
CA LEU A 463 -29.37 -0.72 5.79
C LEU A 463 -29.56 0.43 6.80
N ILE A 464 -30.49 0.27 7.75
CA ILE A 464 -30.67 1.18 8.89
C ILE A 464 -29.37 1.25 9.70
N LYS A 465 -28.80 0.10 10.06
CA LYS A 465 -27.52 0.03 10.79
C LYS A 465 -26.42 0.75 10.03
N TYR A 466 -26.27 0.49 8.72
CA TYR A 466 -25.28 1.15 7.87
C TYR A 466 -25.41 2.67 7.87
N ALA A 467 -26.63 3.20 7.62
CA ALA A 467 -26.88 4.63 7.54
C ALA A 467 -26.67 5.34 8.90
N CYS A 468 -27.21 4.76 9.98
CA CYS A 468 -27.09 5.32 11.33
C CYS A 468 -25.67 5.26 11.87
N LEU A 469 -24.94 4.13 11.67
CA LEU A 469 -23.53 4.03 12.05
C LEU A 469 -22.67 5.05 11.30
N SER A 470 -22.93 5.23 10.01
CA SER A 470 -22.19 6.21 9.20
C SER A 470 -22.39 7.62 9.73
N SER A 471 -23.63 8.08 9.90
CA SER A 471 -23.92 9.42 10.43
C SER A 471 -23.40 9.61 11.85
N TYR A 472 -23.50 8.59 12.70
CA TYR A 472 -22.98 8.62 14.07
C TYR A 472 -21.46 8.69 14.14
N ALA A 473 -20.76 7.88 13.32
CA ALA A 473 -19.32 7.92 13.24
C ALA A 473 -18.80 9.30 12.80
N TYR A 474 -19.42 9.89 11.76
CA TYR A 474 -19.04 11.23 11.30
C TYR A 474 -19.27 12.28 12.39
N TYR A 475 -20.43 12.23 13.07
CA TYR A 475 -20.75 13.11 14.20
C TYR A 475 -19.69 13.02 15.31
N LYS A 476 -19.36 11.82 15.76
CA LYS A 476 -18.41 11.58 16.87
C LYS A 476 -16.96 11.89 16.52
N CYS A 477 -16.55 11.63 15.26
CA CYS A 477 -15.16 11.84 14.82
C CYS A 477 -14.85 13.30 14.51
N ALA A 478 -15.83 14.10 14.09
CA ALA A 478 -15.61 15.45 13.56
C ALA A 478 -14.78 16.35 14.47
N ASP A 479 -15.09 16.39 15.78
CA ASP A 479 -14.35 17.23 16.72
C ASP A 479 -12.95 16.71 16.98
N LYS A 480 -12.80 15.40 17.21
CA LYS A 480 -11.50 14.76 17.46
C LYS A 480 -10.55 14.96 16.29
N ILE A 481 -11.02 14.74 15.05
CA ILE A 481 -10.23 14.93 13.85
C ILE A 481 -9.84 16.41 13.69
N THR A 482 -10.79 17.32 13.92
CA THR A 482 -10.54 18.77 13.87
C THR A 482 -9.49 19.20 14.90
N GLU A 483 -9.57 18.73 16.12
CA GLU A 483 -8.58 18.99 17.17
C GLU A 483 -7.19 18.46 16.80
N GLN A 484 -7.13 17.26 16.22
CA GLN A 484 -5.88 16.67 15.78
C GLN A 484 -5.28 17.44 14.60
N LEU A 485 -6.09 17.83 13.59
CA LEU A 485 -5.62 18.70 12.50
C LEU A 485 -5.04 20.03 13.02
N LYS A 486 -5.67 20.63 14.04
CA LYS A 486 -5.17 21.85 14.69
C LYS A 486 -3.85 21.62 15.43
N SER A 487 -3.78 20.54 16.21
CA SER A 487 -2.55 20.21 16.98
C SER A 487 -1.36 19.87 16.08
N GLU A 488 -1.61 19.33 14.88
CA GLU A 488 -0.59 18.99 13.89
C GLU A 488 -0.37 20.11 12.84
N ASN A 489 -0.99 21.31 13.02
CA ASN A 489 -0.91 22.48 12.14
C ASN A 489 -1.38 22.20 10.70
N MET A 490 -2.30 21.27 10.49
CA MET A 490 -2.88 20.93 9.19
C MET A 490 -4.28 21.52 8.96
N TYR A 491 -4.86 22.19 9.96
CA TYR A 491 -6.24 22.69 9.88
C TYR A 491 -6.38 23.80 8.80
N GLU A 492 -5.39 24.66 8.62
CA GLU A 492 -5.39 25.68 7.57
C GLU A 492 -5.38 25.04 6.18
N LEU A 493 -4.55 24.03 5.95
CA LEU A 493 -4.55 23.21 4.73
C LEU A 493 -5.92 22.59 4.44
N PHE A 494 -6.55 22.00 5.46
CA PHE A 494 -7.89 21.43 5.37
C PHE A 494 -8.92 22.50 4.98
N GLU A 495 -8.92 23.62 5.69
CA GLU A 495 -9.95 24.66 5.56
C GLU A 495 -9.83 25.46 4.27
N THR A 496 -8.60 25.82 3.86
CA THR A 496 -8.35 26.76 2.76
C THR A 496 -8.08 26.09 1.42
N ILE A 497 -7.68 24.82 1.43
CA ILE A 497 -7.35 24.09 0.20
C ILE A 497 -8.29 22.89 -0.01
N GLU A 498 -8.32 21.93 0.91
CA GLU A 498 -9.00 20.66 0.62
C GLU A 498 -10.52 20.78 0.61
N MET A 499 -11.10 21.51 1.54
CA MET A 499 -12.57 21.68 1.58
C MET A 499 -13.11 22.50 0.40
N PRO A 500 -12.55 23.68 0.02
CA PRO A 500 -12.98 24.40 -1.17
C PRO A 500 -12.81 23.61 -2.46
N LEU A 501 -11.75 22.79 -2.54
CA LEU A 501 -11.46 21.99 -3.72
C LEU A 501 -12.56 20.96 -4.04
N ILE A 502 -13.32 20.50 -3.04
CA ILE A 502 -14.48 19.59 -3.25
C ILE A 502 -15.43 20.15 -4.31
N PHE A 503 -15.76 21.43 -4.19
CA PHE A 503 -16.72 22.12 -5.07
C PHE A 503 -16.15 22.35 -6.48
N VAL A 504 -14.85 22.64 -6.57
CA VAL A 504 -14.15 22.74 -7.84
C VAL A 504 -14.17 21.40 -8.60
N LEU A 505 -13.79 20.32 -7.92
CA LEU A 505 -13.76 18.99 -8.51
C LEU A 505 -15.15 18.48 -8.86
N PHE A 506 -16.15 18.80 -8.05
CA PHE A 506 -17.55 18.49 -8.37
C PHE A 506 -17.99 19.18 -9.65
N ASP A 507 -17.76 20.49 -9.80
CA ASP A 507 -18.14 21.23 -11.02
C ASP A 507 -17.39 20.69 -12.24
N MET A 508 -16.09 20.42 -12.14
CA MET A 508 -15.30 19.81 -13.21
C MET A 508 -15.88 18.46 -13.66
N GLN A 509 -16.31 17.62 -12.72
CA GLN A 509 -16.96 16.33 -13.04
C GLN A 509 -18.30 16.52 -13.72
N GLN A 510 -19.11 17.47 -13.25
CA GLN A 510 -20.41 17.79 -13.85
C GLN A 510 -20.27 18.37 -15.27
N GLN A 511 -19.27 19.22 -15.49
CA GLN A 511 -19.00 19.77 -16.81
C GLN A 511 -18.47 18.69 -17.77
N GLY A 512 -17.51 17.85 -17.33
CA GLY A 512 -16.84 16.89 -18.20
C GLY A 512 -16.08 17.56 -19.36
N ILE A 513 -15.58 16.75 -20.29
CA ILE A 513 -14.89 17.22 -21.50
C ILE A 513 -15.53 16.62 -22.76
N SER A 514 -15.80 17.45 -23.77
CA SER A 514 -16.41 16.99 -25.03
C SER A 514 -15.43 16.19 -25.88
N VAL A 515 -15.95 15.16 -26.56
CA VAL A 515 -15.17 14.27 -27.40
C VAL A 515 -15.79 14.16 -28.80
N ASP A 516 -14.98 14.40 -29.84
CA ASP A 516 -15.35 14.02 -31.19
C ASP A 516 -15.30 12.49 -31.37
N LYS A 517 -16.44 11.83 -31.13
CA LYS A 517 -16.58 10.38 -31.21
C LYS A 517 -16.19 9.85 -32.60
N LYS A 518 -16.43 10.59 -33.67
CA LYS A 518 -16.09 10.18 -35.04
C LYS A 518 -14.57 10.19 -35.22
N ALA A 519 -13.92 11.27 -34.82
CA ALA A 519 -12.47 11.38 -34.88
C ALA A 519 -11.81 10.27 -34.06
N LEU A 520 -12.34 9.93 -32.87
CA LEU A 520 -11.84 8.85 -32.00
C LEU A 520 -11.95 7.48 -32.69
N VAL A 521 -13.08 7.18 -33.33
CA VAL A 521 -13.28 5.93 -34.10
C VAL A 521 -12.34 5.85 -35.29
N ASP A 522 -12.16 6.92 -36.02
CA ASP A 522 -11.27 6.96 -37.20
C ASP A 522 -9.79 6.81 -36.76
N TYR A 523 -9.43 7.42 -35.64
CA TYR A 523 -8.11 7.23 -35.05
C TYR A 523 -7.86 5.77 -34.61
N SER A 524 -8.86 5.10 -34.01
CA SER A 524 -8.80 3.67 -33.67
C SER A 524 -8.52 2.80 -34.90
N LYS A 525 -9.15 3.10 -36.06
CA LYS A 525 -8.90 2.38 -37.32
C LYS A 525 -7.46 2.57 -37.80
N VAL A 526 -6.95 3.80 -37.74
CA VAL A 526 -5.54 4.10 -38.14
C VAL A 526 -4.57 3.31 -37.28
N LEU A 527 -4.77 3.28 -35.94
CA LEU A 527 -3.97 2.47 -35.03
C LEU A 527 -4.05 0.98 -35.39
N GLY A 528 -5.26 0.46 -35.62
CA GLY A 528 -5.50 -0.93 -35.98
C GLY A 528 -4.72 -1.34 -37.23
N THR A 529 -4.71 -0.51 -38.27
CA THR A 529 -3.97 -0.76 -39.50
C THR A 529 -2.46 -0.84 -39.27
N LYS A 530 -1.90 0.10 -38.49
CA LYS A 530 -0.46 0.09 -38.14
C LYS A 530 -0.07 -1.13 -37.28
N ILE A 531 -0.91 -1.49 -36.32
CA ILE A 531 -0.71 -2.66 -35.46
C ILE A 531 -0.63 -3.93 -36.30
N LEU A 532 -1.54 -4.13 -37.26
CA LEU A 532 -1.54 -5.30 -38.15
C LEU A 532 -0.27 -5.38 -39.01
N VAL A 533 0.24 -4.24 -39.48
CA VAL A 533 1.51 -4.22 -40.23
C VAL A 533 2.68 -4.65 -39.35
N LEU A 534 2.80 -4.07 -38.14
CA LEU A 534 3.85 -4.42 -37.20
C LEU A 534 3.77 -5.88 -36.74
N GLU A 535 2.57 -6.39 -36.50
CA GLU A 535 2.34 -7.78 -36.12
C GLU A 535 2.90 -8.74 -37.17
N LYS A 536 2.56 -8.49 -38.43
CA LYS A 536 3.07 -9.28 -39.56
C LYS A 536 4.61 -9.23 -39.64
N GLU A 537 5.19 -8.05 -39.55
CA GLU A 537 6.65 -7.86 -39.57
C GLU A 537 7.36 -8.54 -38.38
N ILE A 538 6.73 -8.54 -37.20
CA ILE A 538 7.26 -9.23 -36.03
C ILE A 538 7.20 -10.75 -36.21
N TYR A 539 6.09 -11.30 -36.73
CA TYR A 539 5.95 -12.72 -37.00
C TYR A 539 6.95 -13.21 -38.07
N GLU A 540 7.14 -12.43 -39.13
CA GLU A 540 8.14 -12.72 -40.17
C GLU A 540 9.56 -12.79 -39.57
N ALA A 541 9.88 -11.85 -38.66
CA ALA A 541 11.17 -11.81 -37.98
C ALA A 541 11.35 -12.93 -36.94
N ALA A 542 10.28 -13.34 -36.29
CA ALA A 542 10.26 -14.43 -35.30
C ALA A 542 10.20 -15.83 -35.94
N GLY A 543 9.72 -15.91 -37.20
CA GLY A 543 9.52 -17.16 -37.92
C GLY A 543 8.27 -17.96 -37.51
N GLU A 544 7.42 -17.38 -36.63
CA GLU A 544 6.15 -17.96 -36.22
C GLU A 544 5.21 -16.91 -35.66
N GLU A 545 3.92 -17.25 -35.61
CA GLU A 545 2.88 -16.45 -34.93
C GLU A 545 2.83 -16.75 -33.44
N PHE A 546 2.71 -15.72 -32.60
CA PHE A 546 2.62 -15.84 -31.15
C PHE A 546 1.93 -14.61 -30.55
N ASN A 547 1.50 -14.68 -29.30
CA ASN A 547 0.92 -13.51 -28.64
C ASN A 547 2.02 -12.55 -28.17
N ILE A 548 2.24 -11.45 -28.93
CA ILE A 548 3.26 -10.42 -28.67
C ILE A 548 3.02 -9.73 -27.31
N ASN A 549 1.77 -9.64 -26.86
CA ASN A 549 1.42 -9.08 -25.57
C ASN A 549 1.61 -10.05 -24.39
N SER A 550 1.89 -11.33 -24.65
CA SER A 550 2.21 -12.31 -23.63
C SER A 550 3.68 -12.25 -23.23
N PRO A 551 4.04 -11.77 -22.01
CA PRO A 551 5.45 -11.72 -21.59
C PRO A 551 6.14 -13.08 -21.64
N LYS A 552 5.39 -14.15 -21.36
CA LYS A 552 5.91 -15.52 -21.37
C LYS A 552 6.27 -15.99 -22.77
N GLN A 553 5.36 -15.81 -23.75
CA GLN A 553 5.61 -16.23 -25.14
C GLN A 553 6.70 -15.37 -25.76
N LEU A 554 6.62 -14.05 -25.60
CA LEU A 554 7.63 -13.14 -26.11
C LEU A 554 9.03 -13.44 -25.52
N GLY A 555 9.12 -13.75 -24.23
CA GLY A 555 10.38 -14.10 -23.60
C GLY A 555 11.03 -15.35 -24.20
N VAL A 556 10.23 -16.38 -24.51
CA VAL A 556 10.72 -17.59 -25.20
C VAL A 556 11.23 -17.25 -26.62
N ILE A 557 10.47 -16.45 -27.38
CA ILE A 557 10.87 -16.03 -28.73
C ILE A 557 12.18 -15.27 -28.71
N LEU A 558 12.32 -14.22 -27.89
CA LEU A 558 13.50 -13.37 -27.89
C LEU A 558 14.74 -14.08 -27.32
N PHE A 559 14.63 -14.78 -26.22
CA PHE A 559 15.79 -15.27 -25.47
C PHE A 559 16.13 -16.74 -25.74
N GLU A 560 15.16 -17.57 -26.14
CA GLU A 560 15.43 -18.98 -26.44
C GLU A 560 15.52 -19.26 -27.95
N LYS A 561 14.59 -18.70 -28.76
CA LYS A 561 14.61 -18.91 -30.22
C LYS A 561 15.58 -18.00 -30.95
N LEU A 562 15.47 -16.68 -30.70
CA LEU A 562 16.33 -15.71 -31.38
C LEU A 562 17.70 -15.53 -30.67
N GLY A 563 17.90 -16.17 -29.51
CA GLY A 563 19.17 -16.21 -28.80
C GLY A 563 19.70 -14.86 -28.32
N MET A 564 18.80 -13.88 -28.05
CA MET A 564 19.23 -12.55 -27.63
C MET A 564 19.91 -12.58 -26.25
N PRO A 565 20.95 -11.75 -26.00
CA PRO A 565 21.68 -11.74 -24.74
C PRO A 565 20.85 -11.10 -23.60
N ASN A 566 21.36 -11.29 -22.37
CA ASN A 566 20.87 -10.61 -21.15
C ASN A 566 19.42 -10.87 -20.76
N GLY A 567 18.84 -12.03 -21.09
CA GLY A 567 17.52 -12.43 -20.61
C GLY A 567 17.45 -12.52 -19.09
N LYS A 568 16.95 -11.48 -18.41
CA LYS A 568 16.73 -11.49 -16.96
C LYS A 568 15.59 -12.45 -16.62
N LYS A 569 15.90 -13.57 -15.97
CA LYS A 569 14.89 -14.54 -15.52
C LYS A 569 14.15 -14.03 -14.31
N THR A 570 12.83 -14.11 -14.33
CA THR A 570 11.92 -13.87 -13.23
C THR A 570 11.30 -15.20 -12.78
N LYS A 571 10.51 -15.18 -11.69
CA LYS A 571 9.79 -16.38 -11.23
C LYS A 571 8.83 -16.97 -12.29
N SER A 572 8.33 -16.14 -13.21
CA SER A 572 7.37 -16.52 -14.27
C SER A 572 7.99 -16.70 -15.66
N GLY A 573 9.31 -16.55 -15.83
CA GLY A 573 10.01 -16.63 -17.11
C GLY A 573 10.96 -15.46 -17.33
N TYR A 574 11.26 -15.14 -18.59
CA TYR A 574 12.11 -13.99 -18.94
C TYR A 574 11.34 -12.67 -18.77
N SER A 575 12.03 -11.65 -18.26
CA SER A 575 11.50 -10.30 -18.24
C SER A 575 11.46 -9.71 -19.64
N THR A 576 10.30 -9.24 -20.05
CA THR A 576 10.09 -8.47 -21.30
C THR A 576 9.55 -7.07 -20.97
N ALA A 577 9.96 -6.52 -19.82
CA ALA A 577 9.64 -5.16 -19.42
C ALA A 577 10.31 -4.16 -20.38
N ALA A 578 9.75 -2.94 -20.48
CA ALA A 578 10.22 -1.95 -21.45
C ALA A 578 11.70 -1.63 -21.27
N ASP A 579 12.17 -1.46 -20.02
CA ASP A 579 13.56 -1.18 -19.68
C ASP A 579 14.56 -2.27 -20.15
N VAL A 580 14.10 -3.51 -20.24
CA VAL A 580 14.90 -4.63 -20.75
C VAL A 580 14.92 -4.62 -22.28
N LEU A 581 13.77 -4.37 -22.92
CA LEU A 581 13.65 -4.34 -24.37
C LEU A 581 14.33 -3.11 -24.97
N GLU A 582 14.23 -1.94 -24.35
CA GLU A 582 14.90 -0.71 -24.79
C GLU A 582 16.42 -0.85 -24.89
N LYS A 583 17.03 -1.64 -24.01
CA LYS A 583 18.48 -1.94 -24.10
C LYS A 583 18.87 -2.83 -25.27
N LEU A 584 17.93 -3.64 -25.77
CA LEU A 584 18.14 -4.54 -26.89
C LEU A 584 17.77 -3.89 -28.24
N ALA A 585 16.88 -2.88 -28.19
CA ALA A 585 16.34 -2.26 -29.39
C ALA A 585 17.39 -1.70 -30.38
N PRO A 586 18.50 -1.07 -29.93
CA PRO A 586 19.54 -0.58 -30.84
C PRO A 586 20.18 -1.68 -31.69
N ASP A 587 20.36 -2.88 -31.14
CA ASP A 587 21.04 -4.00 -31.77
C ASP A 587 20.09 -4.95 -32.51
N TYR A 588 18.79 -4.92 -32.15
CA TYR A 588 17.80 -5.87 -32.67
C TYR A 588 16.54 -5.15 -33.21
N PRO A 589 16.43 -4.90 -34.53
CA PRO A 589 15.29 -4.16 -35.09
C PRO A 589 13.92 -4.72 -34.77
N VAL A 590 13.79 -6.04 -34.59
CA VAL A 590 12.52 -6.67 -34.20
C VAL A 590 12.06 -6.23 -32.80
N VAL A 591 13.01 -5.93 -31.90
CA VAL A 591 12.69 -5.45 -30.56
C VAL A 591 12.12 -4.03 -30.60
N SER A 592 12.65 -3.17 -31.48
CA SER A 592 12.08 -1.84 -31.73
C SER A 592 10.64 -1.93 -32.21
N LYS A 593 10.34 -2.85 -33.15
CA LYS A 593 8.99 -3.11 -33.67
C LYS A 593 8.05 -3.64 -32.57
N ILE A 594 8.54 -4.51 -31.67
CA ILE A 594 7.79 -5.02 -30.54
C ILE A 594 7.45 -3.90 -29.55
N LEU A 595 8.38 -3.01 -29.25
CA LEU A 595 8.12 -1.84 -28.42
C LEU A 595 7.07 -0.93 -29.04
N GLU A 596 7.19 -0.63 -30.34
CA GLU A 596 6.21 0.16 -31.08
C GLU A 596 4.81 -0.53 -31.10
N TYR A 597 4.76 -1.82 -31.39
CA TYR A 597 3.53 -2.61 -31.38
C TYR A 597 2.82 -2.52 -30.02
N ARG A 598 3.56 -2.72 -28.93
CA ARG A 598 3.01 -2.64 -27.57
C ARG A 598 2.49 -1.25 -27.23
N GLN A 599 3.23 -0.22 -27.65
CA GLN A 599 2.80 1.17 -27.46
C GLN A 599 1.51 1.48 -28.23
N LEU A 600 1.42 1.13 -29.52
CA LEU A 600 0.24 1.33 -30.34
C LEU A 600 -0.95 0.49 -29.87
N SER A 601 -0.72 -0.76 -29.44
CA SER A 601 -1.75 -1.63 -28.86
C SER A 601 -2.33 -1.04 -27.58
N LYS A 602 -1.49 -0.47 -26.70
CA LYS A 602 -1.93 0.23 -25.50
C LYS A 602 -2.73 1.50 -25.84
N LEU A 603 -2.25 2.30 -26.81
CA LEU A 603 -2.98 3.49 -27.27
C LEU A 603 -4.35 3.11 -27.81
N LYS A 604 -4.45 2.04 -28.59
CA LYS A 604 -5.72 1.58 -29.14
C LYS A 604 -6.66 1.08 -28.05
N SER A 605 -6.22 0.11 -27.26
CA SER A 605 -7.07 -0.56 -26.28
C SER A 605 -7.49 0.34 -25.11
N THR A 606 -6.56 1.15 -24.58
CA THR A 606 -6.83 1.96 -23.40
C THR A 606 -7.50 3.28 -23.74
N TYR A 607 -7.07 3.93 -24.83
CA TYR A 607 -7.54 5.28 -25.13
C TYR A 607 -8.51 5.29 -26.33
N ALA A 608 -8.13 4.77 -27.51
CA ALA A 608 -9.00 4.89 -28.67
C ALA A 608 -10.32 4.09 -28.53
N ASP A 609 -10.23 2.84 -28.11
CA ASP A 609 -11.41 1.99 -27.89
C ASP A 609 -11.97 2.17 -26.46
N GLY A 610 -11.10 2.28 -25.47
CA GLY A 610 -11.47 2.36 -24.06
C GLY A 610 -12.26 3.62 -23.71
N LEU A 611 -11.91 4.79 -24.28
CA LEU A 611 -12.62 6.04 -23.98
C LEU A 611 -14.06 6.06 -24.51
N THR A 612 -14.35 5.30 -25.57
CA THR A 612 -15.70 5.28 -26.17
C THR A 612 -16.80 4.83 -25.21
N GLN A 613 -16.49 3.98 -24.24
CA GLN A 613 -17.42 3.49 -23.23
C GLN A 613 -17.78 4.54 -22.17
N TYR A 614 -16.97 5.60 -22.04
CA TYR A 614 -17.19 6.67 -21.08
C TYR A 614 -17.85 7.91 -21.67
N ILE A 615 -18.14 7.91 -22.99
CA ILE A 615 -18.82 9.03 -23.64
C ILE A 615 -20.31 8.95 -23.28
N SER A 616 -20.79 9.91 -22.53
CA SER A 616 -22.18 10.04 -22.11
C SER A 616 -23.09 10.50 -23.26
N GLU A 617 -24.40 10.56 -23.03
CA GLU A 617 -25.41 10.93 -24.04
C GLU A 617 -25.22 12.37 -24.55
N ASP A 618 -24.69 13.27 -23.74
CA ASP A 618 -24.32 14.63 -24.08
C ASP A 618 -23.04 14.76 -24.93
N GLY A 619 -22.37 13.64 -25.23
CA GLY A 619 -21.12 13.61 -26.00
C GLY A 619 -19.89 13.98 -25.20
N ARG A 620 -19.98 14.01 -23.89
CA ARG A 620 -18.87 14.35 -22.98
C ARG A 620 -18.39 13.15 -22.17
N ILE A 621 -17.18 13.23 -21.64
CA ILE A 621 -16.62 12.30 -20.66
C ILE A 621 -16.60 13.00 -19.31
N HIS A 622 -17.31 12.42 -18.33
CA HIS A 622 -17.38 12.87 -16.95
C HIS A 622 -16.47 11.97 -16.09
N GLY A 623 -15.16 12.27 -16.11
CA GLY A 623 -14.19 11.52 -15.30
C GLY A 623 -14.31 11.84 -13.82
N THR A 624 -13.83 10.94 -12.97
CA THR A 624 -13.81 11.12 -11.52
C THR A 624 -12.45 11.64 -11.06
N PHE A 625 -12.43 12.70 -10.26
CA PHE A 625 -11.24 13.28 -9.63
C PHE A 625 -11.21 12.95 -8.14
N ASN A 626 -10.16 12.27 -7.68
CA ASN A 626 -10.04 11.79 -6.30
C ASN A 626 -8.99 12.59 -5.53
N GLN A 627 -9.37 13.09 -4.33
CA GLN A 627 -8.48 13.83 -3.44
C GLN A 627 -7.71 12.94 -2.47
N THR A 628 -8.22 11.74 -2.15
CA THR A 628 -7.77 10.92 -1.02
C THR A 628 -6.96 9.68 -1.42
N ILE A 629 -6.54 9.56 -2.69
CA ILE A 629 -5.84 8.36 -3.19
C ILE A 629 -4.32 8.50 -3.13
N THR A 630 -3.78 9.67 -3.48
CA THR A 630 -2.32 9.82 -3.56
C THR A 630 -1.74 10.29 -2.24
N ALA A 631 -0.67 9.66 -1.79
CA ALA A 631 0.00 10.08 -0.57
C ALA A 631 0.79 11.42 -0.71
N THR A 632 0.89 11.99 -1.92
CA THR A 632 1.57 13.27 -2.18
C THR A 632 0.65 14.48 -2.16
N GLY A 633 -0.65 14.29 -2.05
CA GLY A 633 -1.64 15.36 -2.21
C GLY A 633 -2.04 15.66 -3.66
N ARG A 634 -1.42 15.02 -4.66
CA ARG A 634 -1.86 15.15 -6.06
C ARG A 634 -3.27 14.60 -6.24
N ILE A 635 -4.07 15.23 -7.10
CA ILE A 635 -5.36 14.70 -7.53
C ILE A 635 -5.10 13.49 -8.43
N SER A 636 -5.88 12.44 -8.30
CA SER A 636 -5.88 11.33 -9.26
C SER A 636 -7.17 11.32 -10.07
N SER A 637 -7.09 10.88 -11.33
CA SER A 637 -8.24 10.76 -12.22
C SER A 637 -8.53 9.29 -12.52
N THR A 638 -9.80 8.92 -12.46
CA THR A 638 -10.31 7.57 -12.76
C THR A 638 -11.59 7.66 -13.59
N GLU A 639 -11.93 6.59 -14.23
CA GLU A 639 -13.21 6.42 -14.99
C GLU A 639 -13.52 7.50 -16.05
N PRO A 640 -12.60 7.82 -16.98
CA PRO A 640 -11.26 7.26 -17.19
C PRO A 640 -10.14 8.12 -16.59
N ASN A 641 -8.90 7.60 -16.57
CA ASN A 641 -7.75 8.41 -16.20
C ASN A 641 -7.32 9.33 -17.34
N LEU A 642 -7.81 10.56 -17.35
CA LEU A 642 -7.49 11.58 -18.34
C LEU A 642 -6.11 12.21 -18.13
N GLN A 643 -5.51 12.09 -16.95
CA GLN A 643 -4.18 12.65 -16.63
C GLN A 643 -3.03 11.87 -17.27
N ASN A 644 -3.29 10.65 -17.75
CA ASN A 644 -2.27 9.78 -18.35
C ASN A 644 -2.31 9.71 -19.87
N ILE A 645 -3.01 10.61 -20.54
CA ILE A 645 -3.07 10.66 -22.01
C ILE A 645 -1.68 11.04 -22.55
N PRO A 646 -1.04 10.18 -23.37
CA PRO A 646 0.35 10.37 -23.79
C PRO A 646 0.56 11.61 -24.65
N ILE A 647 1.64 12.35 -24.40
CA ILE A 647 2.02 13.53 -25.17
C ILE A 647 3.39 13.43 -25.84
N ARG A 648 4.25 12.50 -25.41
CA ARG A 648 5.62 12.41 -25.93
C ARG A 648 5.73 11.82 -27.33
N MET A 649 4.76 11.00 -27.72
CA MET A 649 4.72 10.32 -29.01
C MET A 649 3.75 11.02 -29.95
N GLU A 650 4.11 11.14 -31.22
CA GLU A 650 3.24 11.73 -32.25
C GLU A 650 1.85 11.05 -32.32
N MET A 651 1.84 9.70 -32.27
CA MET A 651 0.57 8.98 -32.23
C MET A 651 -0.17 9.20 -30.90
N GLY A 652 0.52 9.38 -29.80
CA GLY A 652 -0.10 9.71 -28.48
C GLY A 652 -0.71 11.12 -28.50
N LYS A 653 0.01 12.10 -29.06
CA LYS A 653 -0.50 13.48 -29.22
C LYS A 653 -1.81 13.54 -30.02
N ALA A 654 -1.95 12.68 -31.04
CA ALA A 654 -3.15 12.65 -31.89
C ALA A 654 -4.45 12.33 -31.09
N ILE A 655 -4.35 11.65 -29.96
CA ILE A 655 -5.49 11.45 -29.04
C ILE A 655 -6.00 12.77 -28.46
N ARG A 656 -5.13 13.72 -28.15
CA ARG A 656 -5.57 15.01 -27.59
C ARG A 656 -6.43 15.81 -28.58
N LYS A 657 -6.32 15.56 -29.89
CA LYS A 657 -7.15 16.21 -30.92
C LYS A 657 -8.63 15.80 -30.90
N VAL A 658 -8.95 14.66 -30.31
CA VAL A 658 -10.36 14.24 -30.25
C VAL A 658 -11.13 14.96 -29.16
N PHE A 659 -10.43 15.59 -28.22
CA PHE A 659 -11.04 16.45 -27.20
C PHE A 659 -11.21 17.86 -27.79
N VAL A 660 -12.45 18.26 -27.91
CA VAL A 660 -12.83 19.52 -28.55
C VAL A 660 -13.76 20.30 -27.63
N PRO A 661 -13.74 21.63 -27.66
CA PRO A 661 -14.68 22.43 -26.89
C PRO A 661 -16.09 22.34 -27.53
N LYS A 662 -17.13 22.67 -26.77
CA LYS A 662 -18.47 22.83 -27.33
C LYS A 662 -18.55 23.99 -28.33
N ASN A 663 -19.60 24.00 -29.17
CA ASN A 663 -19.77 25.04 -30.18
C ASN A 663 -19.79 26.45 -29.59
N GLY A 664 -19.03 27.38 -30.17
CA GLY A 664 -18.88 28.78 -29.69
C GLY A 664 -17.93 28.92 -28.49
N PHE A 665 -17.09 27.88 -28.26
CA PHE A 665 -16.06 27.87 -27.22
C PHE A 665 -14.71 27.48 -27.81
N VAL A 666 -13.65 27.81 -27.09
CA VAL A 666 -12.25 27.41 -27.31
C VAL A 666 -11.67 26.84 -26.03
N PHE A 667 -10.58 26.10 -26.13
CA PHE A 667 -9.80 25.74 -24.96
C PHE A 667 -8.73 26.78 -24.66
N LEU A 668 -8.60 27.14 -23.41
CA LEU A 668 -7.45 27.81 -22.86
C LEU A 668 -6.74 26.86 -21.93
N ASP A 669 -5.48 26.61 -22.19
CA ASP A 669 -4.61 25.74 -21.40
C ASP A 669 -3.49 26.57 -20.79
N ALA A 670 -3.31 26.47 -19.48
CA ALA A 670 -2.30 27.21 -18.75
C ALA A 670 -1.47 26.24 -17.89
N ASP A 671 -0.15 26.23 -18.16
CA ASP A 671 0.81 25.31 -17.51
C ASP A 671 1.85 26.10 -16.73
N TYR A 672 2.21 25.60 -15.53
CA TYR A 672 3.29 26.19 -14.74
C TYR A 672 4.67 25.86 -15.32
N SER A 673 5.44 26.86 -15.61
CA SER A 673 6.82 26.70 -16.04
C SER A 673 7.72 26.30 -14.87
N GLN A 674 8.13 25.02 -14.83
CA GLN A 674 9.13 24.47 -13.89
C GLN A 674 8.80 24.68 -12.40
N ILE A 675 7.56 24.48 -12.01
CA ILE A 675 7.07 24.77 -10.64
C ILE A 675 7.94 24.11 -9.55
N GLU A 676 8.32 22.84 -9.73
CA GLU A 676 9.09 22.09 -8.72
C GLU A 676 10.49 22.70 -8.49
N LEU A 677 11.16 23.20 -9.53
CA LEU A 677 12.44 23.90 -9.40
C LEU A 677 12.30 25.27 -8.73
N ARG A 678 11.21 25.97 -9.00
CA ARG A 678 10.89 27.26 -8.34
C ARG A 678 10.60 27.07 -6.85
N ILE A 679 9.89 25.99 -6.49
CA ILE A 679 9.67 25.59 -5.11
C ILE A 679 11.00 25.22 -4.44
N LEU A 680 11.87 24.48 -5.11
CA LEU A 680 13.21 24.16 -4.59
C LEU A 680 14.02 25.44 -4.32
N ALA A 681 14.00 26.42 -5.24
CA ALA A 681 14.68 27.72 -5.05
C ALA A 681 14.14 28.44 -3.82
N HIS A 682 12.82 28.50 -3.67
CA HIS A 682 12.16 29.14 -2.53
C HIS A 682 12.51 28.48 -1.20
N MET A 683 12.32 27.16 -1.12
CA MET A 683 12.48 26.38 0.13
C MET A 683 13.94 26.27 0.55
N SER A 684 14.87 26.06 -0.38
CA SER A 684 16.30 26.02 -0.08
C SER A 684 16.89 27.40 0.26
N GLY A 685 16.29 28.45 -0.26
CA GLY A 685 16.82 29.82 -0.12
C GLY A 685 18.12 30.04 -0.87
N ASP A 686 18.45 29.25 -1.89
CA ASP A 686 19.66 29.38 -2.66
C ASP A 686 19.66 30.66 -3.50
N GLU A 687 20.54 31.62 -3.15
CA GLU A 687 20.56 32.97 -3.74
C GLU A 687 20.81 32.92 -5.24
N LYS A 688 21.70 32.04 -5.73
CA LYS A 688 22.03 31.93 -7.15
C LYS A 688 20.85 31.42 -7.96
N LEU A 689 20.13 30.43 -7.42
CA LEU A 689 18.95 29.87 -8.09
C LEU A 689 17.80 30.92 -8.08
N ILE A 690 17.63 31.65 -6.99
CA ILE A 690 16.65 32.72 -6.87
C ILE A 690 16.97 33.85 -7.85
N GLU A 691 18.23 34.29 -7.94
CA GLU A 691 18.66 35.34 -8.87
C GLU A 691 18.45 34.92 -10.33
N ALA A 692 18.77 33.67 -10.67
CA ALA A 692 18.55 33.16 -12.02
C ALA A 692 17.07 33.21 -12.43
N TYR A 693 16.14 32.87 -11.54
CA TYR A 693 14.71 32.99 -11.81
C TYR A 693 14.22 34.41 -11.86
N ASN A 694 14.70 35.30 -11.00
CA ASN A 694 14.31 36.72 -10.96
C ASN A 694 14.86 37.51 -12.17
N SER A 695 15.94 37.04 -12.79
CA SER A 695 16.48 37.60 -14.03
C SER A 695 15.89 37.01 -15.31
N SER A 696 14.88 36.15 -15.20
CA SER A 696 14.25 35.45 -16.34
C SER A 696 15.24 34.66 -17.20
N ALA A 697 16.34 34.17 -16.59
CA ALA A 697 17.35 33.37 -17.29
C ALA A 697 16.85 31.93 -17.52
N ASP A 698 17.30 31.32 -18.63
CA ASP A 698 17.11 29.90 -18.82
C ASP A 698 17.86 29.13 -17.73
N ILE A 699 17.13 28.60 -16.73
CA ILE A 699 17.70 27.93 -15.56
C ILE A 699 18.57 26.74 -15.92
N HIS A 700 18.23 25.98 -16.98
CA HIS A 700 19.01 24.85 -17.39
C HIS A 700 20.33 25.28 -18.06
N ARG A 701 20.30 26.39 -18.79
CA ARG A 701 21.48 27.01 -19.37
C ARG A 701 22.36 27.65 -18.27
N ALA A 702 21.75 28.33 -17.31
CA ALA A 702 22.46 28.89 -16.16
C ALA A 702 23.14 27.81 -15.31
N THR A 703 22.41 26.71 -15.02
CA THR A 703 22.99 25.55 -14.34
C THR A 703 24.13 24.93 -15.14
N ALA A 704 23.98 24.79 -16.46
CA ALA A 704 25.03 24.25 -17.32
C ALA A 704 26.29 25.11 -17.29
N ALA A 705 26.14 26.43 -17.40
CA ALA A 705 27.25 27.39 -17.31
C ALA A 705 28.07 27.19 -16.02
N GLN A 706 27.36 27.04 -14.88
CA GLN A 706 27.99 26.83 -13.57
C GLN A 706 28.62 25.44 -13.41
N VAL A 707 27.90 24.39 -13.78
CA VAL A 707 28.37 23.02 -13.62
C VAL A 707 29.54 22.68 -14.54
N PHE A 708 29.54 23.22 -15.79
CA PHE A 708 30.61 23.00 -16.77
C PHE A 708 31.70 24.07 -16.75
N GLY A 709 31.46 25.17 -16.03
CA GLY A 709 32.45 26.28 -15.89
C GLY A 709 32.67 27.01 -17.21
N VAL A 710 31.61 27.20 -18.01
CA VAL A 710 31.63 27.92 -19.29
C VAL A 710 30.76 29.16 -19.24
N PRO A 711 31.04 30.22 -20.02
CA PRO A 711 30.17 31.38 -20.16
C PRO A 711 28.77 30.98 -20.62
N LEU A 712 27.74 31.73 -20.21
CA LEU A 712 26.32 31.43 -20.47
C LEU A 712 26.03 31.31 -21.98
N ASP A 713 26.66 32.12 -22.79
CA ASP A 713 26.52 32.17 -24.26
C ASP A 713 27.28 31.06 -24.97
N GLU A 714 28.25 30.42 -24.32
CA GLU A 714 29.00 29.29 -24.84
C GLU A 714 28.39 27.90 -24.47
N VAL A 715 27.33 27.87 -23.66
CA VAL A 715 26.66 26.65 -23.27
C VAL A 715 26.06 25.95 -24.50
N THR A 716 26.47 24.73 -24.76
CA THR A 716 25.94 23.90 -25.85
C THR A 716 24.56 23.33 -25.50
N ASP A 717 23.77 22.93 -26.50
CA ASP A 717 22.45 22.29 -26.29
C ASP A 717 22.58 20.95 -25.57
N GLU A 718 23.68 20.25 -25.74
CA GLU A 718 23.98 19.01 -25.01
C GLU A 718 24.21 19.29 -23.53
N GLN A 719 25.05 20.28 -23.21
CA GLN A 719 25.27 20.69 -21.81
C GLN A 719 24.01 21.17 -21.15
N ARG A 720 23.17 21.95 -21.86
CA ARG A 720 21.86 22.38 -21.37
C ARG A 720 20.93 21.18 -21.11
N ARG A 721 20.89 20.19 -22.00
CA ARG A 721 20.11 18.96 -21.84
C ARG A 721 20.59 18.16 -20.61
N ASN A 722 21.92 18.02 -20.45
CA ASN A 722 22.50 17.30 -19.32
C ASN A 722 22.20 18.03 -18.00
N ALA A 723 22.30 19.36 -17.97
CA ALA A 723 21.93 20.17 -16.81
C ALA A 723 20.43 20.03 -16.48
N LYS A 724 19.54 19.94 -17.48
CA LYS A 724 18.11 19.68 -17.26
C LYS A 724 17.90 18.34 -16.57
N ALA A 725 18.58 17.29 -17.01
CA ALA A 725 18.47 15.97 -16.36
C ALA A 725 19.02 15.99 -14.93
N VAL A 726 20.11 16.72 -14.67
CA VAL A 726 20.66 16.88 -13.31
C VAL A 726 19.69 17.67 -12.43
N ASN A 727 19.14 18.80 -12.89
CA ASN A 727 18.20 19.61 -12.14
C ASN A 727 16.98 18.80 -11.66
N PHE A 728 16.37 18.03 -12.55
CA PHE A 728 15.26 17.14 -12.18
C PHE A 728 15.74 15.95 -11.35
N GLY A 729 16.89 15.36 -11.70
CA GLY A 729 17.48 14.25 -10.96
C GLY A 729 17.71 14.56 -9.48
N ILE A 730 18.14 15.78 -9.16
CA ILE A 730 18.35 16.22 -7.77
C ILE A 730 17.03 16.22 -7.00
N ILE A 731 15.96 16.79 -7.56
CA ILE A 731 14.63 16.81 -6.91
C ILE A 731 14.11 15.39 -6.63
N TYR A 732 14.34 14.47 -7.58
CA TYR A 732 13.88 13.07 -7.44
C TYR A 732 14.86 12.18 -6.68
N GLY A 733 15.93 12.73 -6.10
CA GLY A 733 16.94 11.96 -5.36
C GLY A 733 17.64 10.90 -6.23
N MET A 734 17.86 11.21 -7.52
CA MET A 734 18.46 10.30 -8.49
C MET A 734 19.91 9.98 -8.12
N SER A 735 20.25 8.68 -8.12
CA SER A 735 21.63 8.24 -7.90
C SER A 735 22.50 8.48 -9.14
N SER A 736 23.85 8.49 -8.98
CA SER A 736 24.79 8.52 -10.09
C SER A 736 24.56 7.38 -11.10
N PHE A 737 24.02 6.23 -10.65
CA PHE A 737 23.62 5.14 -11.53
C PHE A 737 22.40 5.52 -12.38
N GLY A 738 21.36 6.09 -11.78
CA GLY A 738 20.18 6.55 -12.53
C GLY A 738 20.53 7.60 -13.56
N LEU A 739 21.29 8.64 -13.15
CA LEU A 739 21.73 9.70 -14.05
C LEU A 739 22.62 9.17 -15.20
N SER A 740 23.47 8.18 -14.93
CA SER A 740 24.32 7.57 -15.97
C SER A 740 23.50 6.84 -17.04
N GLN A 741 22.38 6.21 -16.66
CA GLN A 741 21.47 5.57 -17.62
C GLN A 741 20.67 6.61 -18.42
N ASP A 742 20.19 7.67 -17.78
CA ASP A 742 19.39 8.73 -18.40
C ASP A 742 20.19 9.50 -19.48
N LEU A 743 21.45 9.81 -19.18
CA LEU A 743 22.32 10.56 -20.07
C LEU A 743 23.19 9.67 -20.99
N SER A 744 23.14 8.34 -20.83
CA SER A 744 24.01 7.39 -21.54
C SER A 744 25.52 7.71 -21.37
N ILE A 745 25.91 8.14 -20.16
CA ILE A 745 27.30 8.44 -19.77
C ILE A 745 27.82 7.43 -18.74
N SER A 746 29.11 7.47 -18.45
CA SER A 746 29.69 6.63 -17.40
C SER A 746 29.17 7.04 -16.00
N ARG A 747 29.11 6.06 -15.08
CA ARG A 747 28.73 6.31 -13.70
C ARG A 747 29.68 7.32 -12.99
N LYS A 748 30.93 7.37 -13.42
CA LYS A 748 31.93 8.31 -12.90
C LYS A 748 31.60 9.73 -13.32
N GLU A 749 31.31 9.96 -14.60
CA GLU A 749 30.90 11.28 -15.11
C GLU A 749 29.59 11.75 -14.48
N ALA A 750 28.59 10.85 -14.35
CA ALA A 750 27.35 11.19 -13.68
C ALA A 750 27.57 11.60 -12.21
N LYS A 751 28.48 10.94 -11.51
CA LYS A 751 28.87 11.32 -10.15
C LYS A 751 29.55 12.69 -10.11
N GLU A 752 30.47 12.96 -11.03
CA GLU A 752 31.14 14.26 -11.14
C GLU A 752 30.14 15.38 -11.45
N TYR A 753 29.11 15.16 -12.28
CA TYR A 753 28.07 16.14 -12.55
C TYR A 753 27.28 16.48 -11.29
N ILE A 754 26.86 15.47 -10.51
CA ILE A 754 26.15 15.68 -9.23
C ILE A 754 27.04 16.44 -8.23
N GLU A 755 28.33 16.08 -8.12
CA GLU A 755 29.26 16.75 -7.20
C GLU A 755 29.48 18.21 -7.60
N ARG A 756 29.66 18.52 -8.89
CA ARG A 756 29.79 19.91 -9.40
C ARG A 756 28.50 20.69 -9.18
N TYR A 757 27.34 20.10 -9.39
CA TYR A 757 26.06 20.74 -9.09
C TYR A 757 25.98 21.16 -7.62
N PHE A 758 26.25 20.28 -6.71
CA PHE A 758 26.23 20.60 -5.27
C PHE A 758 27.35 21.55 -4.83
N ALA A 759 28.49 21.55 -5.52
CA ALA A 759 29.55 22.54 -5.30
C ALA A 759 29.09 23.94 -5.78
N SER A 760 28.31 24.01 -6.85
CA SER A 760 27.75 25.29 -7.37
C SER A 760 26.59 25.80 -6.54
N TYR A 761 25.80 24.88 -5.96
CA TYR A 761 24.59 25.14 -5.15
C TYR A 761 24.66 24.49 -3.77
N PRO A 762 25.59 24.92 -2.87
CA PRO A 762 25.81 24.24 -1.59
C PRO A 762 24.59 24.33 -0.65
N THR A 763 23.81 25.42 -0.75
CA THR A 763 22.58 25.59 0.04
C THR A 763 21.52 24.57 -0.29
N ILE A 764 21.40 24.17 -1.56
CA ILE A 764 20.49 23.09 -1.99
C ILE A 764 20.93 21.76 -1.37
N LYS A 765 22.25 21.48 -1.35
CA LYS A 765 22.77 20.27 -0.69
C LYS A 765 22.39 20.21 0.78
N THR A 766 22.62 21.30 1.50
CA THR A 766 22.28 21.40 2.93
C THR A 766 20.79 21.23 3.16
N PHE A 767 19.96 21.81 2.33
CA PHE A 767 18.51 21.71 2.40
C PHE A 767 18.05 20.26 2.20
N ILE A 768 18.53 19.58 1.15
CA ILE A 768 18.15 18.19 0.84
C ILE A 768 18.61 17.23 1.96
N ASP A 769 19.84 17.38 2.45
CA ASP A 769 20.36 16.58 3.56
C ASP A 769 19.53 16.83 4.83
N GLY A 770 19.08 18.07 5.05
CA GLY A 770 18.17 18.44 6.14
C GLY A 770 16.81 17.73 6.04
N LEU A 771 16.19 17.68 4.86
CA LEU A 771 14.93 16.96 4.64
C LEU A 771 15.04 15.46 4.99
N VAL A 772 16.15 14.83 4.61
CA VAL A 772 16.39 13.42 4.94
C VAL A 772 16.63 13.24 6.44
N SER A 773 17.36 14.14 7.08
CA SER A 773 17.61 14.09 8.52
C SER A 773 16.32 14.26 9.32
N ASP A 774 15.51 15.25 8.97
CA ASP A 774 14.21 15.51 9.59
C ASP A 774 13.26 14.32 9.45
N ALA A 775 13.21 13.73 8.24
CA ALA A 775 12.38 12.57 8.01
C ALA A 775 12.86 11.33 8.80
N LYS A 776 14.18 11.16 9.00
CA LYS A 776 14.72 10.08 9.87
C LYS A 776 14.31 10.26 11.32
N GLU A 777 14.27 11.47 11.80
CA GLU A 777 13.85 11.79 13.16
C GLU A 777 12.33 11.61 13.33
N LYS A 778 11.55 12.30 12.49
CA LYS A 778 10.09 12.41 12.63
C LYS A 778 9.35 11.19 12.09
N GLY A 779 9.88 10.49 11.06
CA GLY A 779 9.20 9.42 10.34
C GLY A 779 8.30 9.90 9.20
N TYR A 780 8.26 11.21 8.93
CA TYR A 780 7.46 11.82 7.87
C TYR A 780 8.14 13.08 7.32
N SER A 781 7.66 13.55 6.19
CA SER A 781 8.02 14.86 5.62
C SER A 781 6.80 15.79 5.53
N LEU A 782 7.03 17.10 5.41
CA LEU A 782 5.99 18.13 5.32
C LEU A 782 6.17 19.02 4.09
N THR A 783 5.05 19.45 3.50
CA THR A 783 5.01 20.53 2.50
C THR A 783 5.07 21.91 3.16
N MET A 784 5.12 22.99 2.37
CA MET A 784 5.00 24.37 2.86
C MET A 784 3.66 24.64 3.58
N TYR A 785 2.63 23.85 3.28
CA TYR A 785 1.29 23.92 3.89
C TYR A 785 1.07 22.89 4.99
N ASN A 786 2.16 22.28 5.51
CA ASN A 786 2.14 21.24 6.53
C ASN A 786 1.43 19.93 6.10
N ARG A 787 1.22 19.71 4.80
CA ARG A 787 0.76 18.39 4.33
C ARG A 787 1.79 17.34 4.71
N ARG A 788 1.34 16.33 5.43
CA ARG A 788 2.18 15.25 5.94
C ARG A 788 2.26 14.09 4.94
N ARG A 789 3.47 13.57 4.77
CA ARG A 789 3.73 12.30 4.11
C ARG A 789 4.52 11.38 5.02
N GLU A 790 3.92 10.31 5.46
CA GLU A 790 4.58 9.26 6.24
C GLU A 790 5.59 8.49 5.38
N ILE A 791 6.73 8.13 5.98
CA ILE A 791 7.84 7.44 5.31
C ILE A 791 8.34 6.31 6.22
N PRO A 792 7.57 5.22 6.38
CA PRO A 792 7.97 4.11 7.24
C PRO A 792 9.28 3.46 6.77
N GLU A 793 9.55 3.46 5.47
CA GLU A 793 10.76 2.86 4.89
C GLU A 793 12.05 3.54 5.33
N ILE A 794 12.01 4.80 5.79
CA ILE A 794 13.22 5.57 6.12
C ILE A 794 13.99 4.98 7.33
N LYS A 795 13.29 4.25 8.18
CA LYS A 795 13.85 3.56 9.35
C LYS A 795 14.14 2.07 9.10
N SER A 796 13.87 1.56 7.88
CA SER A 796 14.05 0.15 7.56
C SER A 796 15.52 -0.27 7.64
N SER A 797 15.76 -1.46 8.18
CA SER A 797 17.07 -2.11 8.18
C SER A 797 17.51 -2.54 6.77
N ASN A 798 16.54 -2.72 5.85
CA ASN A 798 16.79 -3.05 4.45
C ASN A 798 17.31 -1.81 3.70
N PHE A 799 18.52 -1.91 3.15
CA PHE A 799 19.15 -0.81 2.40
C PHE A 799 18.28 -0.30 1.23
N MET A 800 17.64 -1.19 0.48
CA MET A 800 16.83 -0.79 -0.68
C MET A 800 15.58 0.00 -0.25
N GLN A 801 14.88 -0.45 0.79
CA GLN A 801 13.73 0.24 1.36
C GLN A 801 14.16 1.58 1.97
N ARG A 802 15.21 1.60 2.78
CA ARG A 802 15.74 2.84 3.37
C ARG A 802 16.15 3.86 2.29
N SER A 803 16.85 3.42 1.24
CA SER A 803 17.24 4.28 0.12
C SER A 803 16.01 4.79 -0.65
N PHE A 804 14.93 4.01 -0.74
CA PHE A 804 13.66 4.47 -1.27
C PHE A 804 13.04 5.53 -0.36
N GLY A 805 12.98 5.30 0.94
CA GLY A 805 12.50 6.28 1.93
C GLY A 805 13.28 7.61 1.89
N GLU A 806 14.60 7.56 1.73
CA GLU A 806 15.43 8.76 1.58
C GLU A 806 15.04 9.57 0.31
N ARG A 807 14.79 8.91 -0.82
CA ARG A 807 14.30 9.59 -2.03
C ARG A 807 12.91 10.19 -1.84
N VAL A 808 12.02 9.48 -1.16
CA VAL A 808 10.69 10.02 -0.82
C VAL A 808 10.81 11.25 0.06
N ALA A 809 11.71 11.25 1.05
CA ALA A 809 11.94 12.39 1.94
C ALA A 809 12.45 13.65 1.20
N MET A 810 13.27 13.47 0.17
CA MET A 810 13.77 14.57 -0.69
C MET A 810 12.67 15.14 -1.60
N ASN A 811 11.87 14.27 -2.20
CA ASN A 811 10.91 14.63 -3.24
C ASN A 811 9.56 15.12 -2.67
N ALA A 812 9.02 14.45 -1.64
CA ALA A 812 7.65 14.68 -1.18
C ALA A 812 7.37 16.14 -0.74
N PRO A 813 8.26 16.87 -0.06
CA PRO A 813 8.02 18.27 0.29
C PRO A 813 7.85 19.16 -0.94
N ILE A 814 8.64 18.93 -1.98
CA ILE A 814 8.61 19.74 -3.21
C ILE A 814 7.39 19.40 -4.05
N GLN A 815 7.19 18.11 -4.34
CA GLN A 815 6.08 17.64 -5.15
C GLN A 815 4.72 17.89 -4.47
N GLY A 816 4.63 17.69 -3.14
CA GLY A 816 3.42 17.97 -2.39
C GLY A 816 3.11 19.46 -2.34
N THR A 817 4.11 20.33 -2.19
CA THR A 817 3.92 21.79 -2.28
C THR A 817 3.44 22.21 -3.66
N ALA A 818 3.95 21.59 -4.74
CA ALA A 818 3.45 21.85 -6.09
C ALA A 818 1.97 21.42 -6.23
N ALA A 819 1.58 20.30 -5.63
CA ALA A 819 0.19 19.85 -5.59
C ALA A 819 -0.71 20.82 -4.81
N ASP A 820 -0.24 21.38 -3.71
CA ASP A 820 -0.98 22.38 -2.94
C ASP A 820 -1.15 23.69 -3.71
N ILE A 821 -0.10 24.16 -4.42
CA ILE A 821 -0.15 25.38 -5.24
C ILE A 821 -1.12 25.23 -6.42
N ILE A 822 -1.11 24.12 -7.13
CA ILE A 822 -2.05 23.91 -8.24
C ILE A 822 -3.51 23.85 -7.74
N LYS A 823 -3.76 23.27 -6.56
CA LYS A 823 -5.09 23.27 -5.92
C LYS A 823 -5.54 24.68 -5.58
N LEU A 824 -4.67 25.52 -5.03
CA LEU A 824 -4.97 26.93 -4.79
C LEU A 824 -5.26 27.67 -6.09
N ALA A 825 -4.49 27.42 -7.15
CA ALA A 825 -4.73 27.99 -8.45
C ALA A 825 -6.11 27.59 -9.01
N MET A 826 -6.48 26.31 -8.87
CA MET A 826 -7.82 25.82 -9.26
C MET A 826 -8.93 26.55 -8.53
N ILE A 827 -8.79 26.71 -7.20
CA ILE A 827 -9.77 27.42 -6.36
C ILE A 827 -9.88 28.89 -6.78
N ASN A 828 -8.75 29.55 -7.00
CA ASN A 828 -8.72 30.96 -7.43
C ASN A 828 -9.38 31.17 -8.79
N VAL A 829 -9.03 30.32 -9.77
CA VAL A 829 -9.62 30.39 -11.13
C VAL A 829 -11.12 30.10 -11.07
N TYR A 830 -11.53 29.05 -10.36
CA TYR A 830 -12.95 28.68 -10.22
C TYR A 830 -13.76 29.81 -9.57
N ASN A 831 -13.28 30.39 -8.46
CA ASN A 831 -13.97 31.46 -7.76
C ASN A 831 -14.05 32.73 -8.63
N ALA A 832 -13.00 33.09 -9.35
CA ALA A 832 -13.01 34.25 -10.23
C ALA A 832 -13.97 34.05 -11.41
N LEU A 833 -14.03 32.87 -12.03
CA LEU A 833 -15.01 32.56 -13.08
C LEU A 833 -16.45 32.68 -12.54
N LYS A 834 -16.68 32.21 -11.32
CA LYS A 834 -17.98 32.32 -10.63
C LYS A 834 -18.36 33.74 -10.28
N GLU A 835 -17.45 34.52 -9.71
CA GLU A 835 -17.67 35.91 -9.31
C GLU A 835 -17.98 36.81 -10.50
N HIS A 836 -17.32 36.58 -11.64
CA HIS A 836 -17.57 37.30 -12.88
C HIS A 836 -18.80 36.80 -13.65
N ASN A 837 -19.52 35.81 -13.13
CA ASN A 837 -20.68 35.15 -13.74
C ASN A 837 -20.45 34.67 -15.18
N LEU A 838 -19.26 34.12 -15.46
CA LEU A 838 -18.87 33.68 -16.80
C LEU A 838 -19.51 32.32 -17.15
N ARG A 839 -19.66 32.06 -18.44
CA ARG A 839 -20.11 30.76 -18.99
C ARG A 839 -18.97 29.76 -19.13
N SER A 840 -17.76 30.26 -19.11
CA SER A 840 -16.52 29.49 -19.17
C SER A 840 -16.32 28.65 -17.90
N ARG A 841 -15.74 27.44 -18.04
CA ARG A 841 -15.60 26.48 -16.95
C ARG A 841 -14.22 25.84 -16.93
N LEU A 842 -13.67 25.69 -15.72
CA LEU A 842 -12.54 24.81 -15.50
C LEU A 842 -13.02 23.36 -15.64
N ILE A 843 -12.42 22.59 -16.56
CA ILE A 843 -12.90 21.25 -16.89
C ILE A 843 -11.88 20.15 -16.63
N LEU A 844 -10.59 20.47 -16.61
CA LEU A 844 -9.55 19.46 -16.43
C LEU A 844 -8.33 20.07 -15.74
N GLN A 845 -7.68 19.24 -14.92
CA GLN A 845 -6.37 19.49 -14.34
C GLN A 845 -5.47 18.28 -14.65
N VAL A 846 -4.30 18.51 -15.22
CA VAL A 846 -3.32 17.47 -15.57
C VAL A 846 -1.94 17.92 -15.12
N HIS A 847 -1.35 17.21 -14.15
CA HIS A 847 -0.06 17.55 -13.55
C HIS A 847 0.00 18.99 -13.00
N ASP A 848 0.56 19.91 -13.72
CA ASP A 848 0.75 21.34 -13.43
C ASP A 848 -0.02 22.28 -14.39
N GLU A 849 -0.90 21.69 -15.26
CA GLU A 849 -1.72 22.43 -16.20
C GLU A 849 -3.21 22.51 -15.78
N LEU A 850 -3.87 23.60 -16.15
CA LEU A 850 -5.32 23.84 -16.02
C LEU A 850 -5.93 24.08 -17.38
N LEU A 851 -6.98 23.32 -17.73
CA LEU A 851 -7.73 23.46 -18.96
C LEU A 851 -9.12 24.06 -18.71
N VAL A 852 -9.39 25.21 -19.32
CA VAL A 852 -10.68 25.92 -19.25
C VAL A 852 -11.37 25.88 -20.60
N GLU A 853 -12.63 25.39 -20.63
CA GLU A 853 -13.51 25.52 -21.79
C GLU A 853 -14.12 26.92 -21.76
N THR A 854 -13.71 27.77 -22.69
CA THR A 854 -13.89 29.22 -22.66
C THR A 854 -14.81 29.70 -23.79
N ALA A 855 -15.87 30.48 -23.49
CA ALA A 855 -16.71 31.07 -24.49
C ALA A 855 -15.91 32.10 -25.31
N GLU A 856 -16.11 32.11 -26.64
CA GLU A 856 -15.31 32.93 -27.55
C GLU A 856 -15.33 34.45 -27.22
N ASP A 857 -16.42 34.94 -26.65
CA ASP A 857 -16.58 36.34 -26.20
C ASP A 857 -16.00 36.63 -24.81
N GLU A 858 -15.54 35.58 -24.06
CA GLU A 858 -14.97 35.66 -22.72
C GLU A 858 -13.45 35.45 -22.73
N VAL A 859 -12.85 35.11 -23.86
CA VAL A 859 -11.45 34.63 -23.98
C VAL A 859 -10.46 35.55 -23.27
N GLU A 860 -10.48 36.86 -23.54
CA GLU A 860 -9.48 37.77 -22.93
C GLU A 860 -9.68 37.91 -21.42
N THR A 861 -10.93 37.92 -20.95
CA THR A 861 -11.22 37.92 -19.50
C THR A 861 -10.73 36.66 -18.82
N VAL A 862 -11.00 35.49 -19.43
CA VAL A 862 -10.57 34.20 -18.86
C VAL A 862 -9.06 34.04 -18.90
N LYS A 863 -8.37 34.49 -19.95
CA LYS A 863 -6.88 34.55 -19.99
C LYS A 863 -6.31 35.30 -18.78
N GLN A 864 -6.88 36.47 -18.49
CA GLN A 864 -6.42 37.27 -17.36
C GLN A 864 -6.72 36.56 -16.03
N ILE A 865 -7.90 35.98 -15.85
CA ILE A 865 -8.29 35.20 -14.67
C ILE A 865 -7.34 34.03 -14.46
N MET A 866 -7.01 33.26 -15.50
CA MET A 866 -6.09 32.14 -15.40
C MET A 866 -4.69 32.58 -15.01
N LEU A 867 -4.17 33.62 -15.68
CA LEU A 867 -2.84 34.15 -15.38
C LEU A 867 -2.76 34.69 -13.94
N ASP A 868 -3.74 35.46 -13.51
CA ASP A 868 -3.75 36.03 -12.15
C ASP A 868 -3.96 34.95 -11.08
N GLY A 869 -4.91 34.04 -11.30
CA GLY A 869 -5.24 32.95 -10.38
C GLY A 869 -4.08 31.99 -10.17
N MET A 870 -3.30 31.70 -11.21
CA MET A 870 -2.13 30.82 -11.14
C MET A 870 -0.88 31.55 -10.65
N LYS A 871 -0.51 32.72 -11.21
CA LYS A 871 0.70 33.43 -10.82
C LYS A 871 0.66 33.90 -9.36
N ASN A 872 -0.52 34.26 -8.87
CA ASN A 872 -0.71 34.76 -7.50
C ASN A 872 -1.25 33.71 -6.54
N ALA A 873 -1.23 32.41 -6.92
CA ALA A 873 -1.69 31.33 -6.04
C ALA A 873 -0.91 31.27 -4.72
N VAL A 874 0.37 31.63 -4.76
CA VAL A 874 1.26 31.71 -3.59
C VAL A 874 2.34 32.75 -3.82
N SER A 875 2.83 33.38 -2.75
CA SER A 875 3.98 34.31 -2.78
C SER A 875 5.27 33.54 -2.50
N LEU A 876 6.10 33.31 -3.51
CA LEU A 876 7.43 32.72 -3.39
C LEU A 876 8.55 33.81 -3.50
N LYS A 877 9.78 33.42 -3.17
CA LYS A 877 10.98 34.25 -3.41
C LYS A 877 11.31 34.38 -4.90
N VAL A 878 10.67 33.58 -5.74
CA VAL A 878 10.79 33.57 -7.20
C VAL A 878 9.41 33.70 -7.83
N PRO A 879 9.26 34.40 -8.97
CA PRO A 879 7.95 34.50 -9.62
C PRO A 879 7.47 33.12 -10.10
N LEU A 880 6.15 32.87 -10.04
CA LEU A 880 5.53 31.79 -10.76
C LEU A 880 5.26 32.22 -12.20
N GLU A 881 5.77 31.49 -13.17
CA GLU A 881 5.51 31.72 -14.58
C GLU A 881 4.53 30.70 -15.12
N VAL A 882 3.65 31.17 -15.99
CA VAL A 882 2.56 30.40 -16.57
C VAL A 882 2.59 30.59 -18.07
N ASP A 883 2.69 29.51 -18.80
CA ASP A 883 2.55 29.44 -20.25
C ASP A 883 1.08 29.18 -20.57
N LEU A 884 0.44 30.11 -21.26
CA LEU A 884 -0.97 30.05 -21.62
C LEU A 884 -1.13 30.04 -23.14
N LYS A 885 -1.91 29.07 -23.63
CA LYS A 885 -2.23 28.90 -25.05
C LYS A 885 -3.72 28.74 -25.26
N GLU A 886 -4.17 29.07 -26.50
CA GLU A 886 -5.52 28.91 -26.97
C GLU A 886 -5.57 27.89 -28.11
N GLY A 887 -6.58 27.04 -28.13
CA GLY A 887 -6.73 26.02 -29.16
C GLY A 887 -8.20 25.60 -29.44
N LYS A 888 -8.41 25.05 -30.63
CA LYS A 888 -9.68 24.44 -31.04
C LYS A 888 -9.80 22.97 -30.67
N ASP A 889 -8.75 22.39 -30.21
CA ASP A 889 -8.67 21.07 -29.57
C ASP A 889 -7.61 21.10 -28.48
N TRP A 890 -7.56 20.07 -27.65
CA TRP A 890 -6.62 20.03 -26.53
C TRP A 890 -5.15 19.95 -26.97
N LEU A 891 -4.87 19.40 -28.16
CA LEU A 891 -3.49 19.37 -28.66
C LEU A 891 -3.02 20.78 -29.09
N GLU A 892 -3.91 21.56 -29.73
CA GLU A 892 -3.58 22.92 -30.18
C GLU A 892 -3.42 23.87 -28.98
N ALA A 893 -4.22 23.67 -27.93
CA ALA A 893 -4.16 24.44 -26.70
C ALA A 893 -2.95 24.12 -25.82
N HIS A 894 -2.31 22.98 -25.96
CA HIS A 894 -1.15 22.54 -25.18
C HIS A 894 0.14 22.73 -25.98
#